data_1723eff92699374f90f16d578ab1edf6
#
_entry.id   1723eff92699374f90f16d578ab1edf6
#
_cell.length_a   1.000
_cell.length_b   1.000
_cell.length_c   1.000
_cell.angle_alpha   90.00
_cell.angle_beta   90.00
_cell.angle_gamma   90.00
#
_symmetry.space_group_name_H-M   'P 1'
#
loop_
_entity.id
_entity.type
_entity.pdbx_description
1 polymer ?
#
loop_
_entity_poly.entity_id
_entity_poly.type
_entity_poly.pdbx_seq_one_letter_code
_entity_poly.pdbx_strand_id
1 'polypeptide(L)'
;GLFFAEERYDLSAVGRMKFNRRVGVPCETSWQIRLKSVALSRESEEEVRAYFKHAPELSLGKVAVEGVLKEDEAQQVIDKMYQDLKAKGVDRQKLEARLEPRYTLSPRDIVEVIRILVELRNGRGDIDDIDHLGNRRVRSVGELAENQFRAGLVRVERAVKERLSQAESDNLMPHDLINAKPISAAIKEFFGSSQLSQFMDQTNPLSEITHKRRVSALGPGGLTRERAGFEVRDVHPTHYGRVCPIETPEGPNIGLINSLALYARTNKYGFLETPYRKVTNSKVTNEIDYLSAIEEGNYVIAQANAAIDKAGKLVDALVSCRNRNEFMLSTPDRVEYMDVAPSQIVSVAASLIPFLEHDDANRALMGSNMQRQAVPCLRPEKPLVGTGIERTAAIDSGTCVVALRGGVVDYVDANRVVVRVNDEETVPGDVGVDIYKLTKYTRSNQNTNINQRPIVKQGERMAKGDVIADGASTDLGELALGQNMLVAFMPWNGYNFEDSILISERVVSDDRFTSIHIEELTVVARDTKLGPEEITRDISNLSEAQLSRLDESGIVYIGAEVEAGDVLVGKVTPKGETQLTPEEKLLRAIFGEKASDVKDTSLRVPSGISGCVIDVQVFTREGIERDKRSSQIIEDELRRYKTDLADQMRIVESDTFERLERLLTGKTANGGPKKLAKGTKITKGYLDTVERFDWFDIRLANEEAAAQLEGLKESLAQKRREFDAMFEAKRKKLTQGDELPPGVLKMVKVYVAVKRRLQPGDKMAGRHGNKGVISKIVPVEDMPHMADGTTLDIVLNPLGVPSRMNVGQILETHLGWAAKGLGLKLGEMIKAQAKIAEVRKTVERIYNASGKDEELGKLTDEEVLQLAQNLREGVPFATPVFDGASEAEINAMLELAGLPVSGQVTLFDGRTGEAFDRPITVGYMHVLKLHHLVDDKMHARSTGPYSLVTQQPLGGKAQFGGQRFGEMEVWALEAYGAAYTLQEMLTVKSDDITGR
;
A
#
# COMPACT_ATOMS: atom_id res chain seq x y z
N GLY A 1 -41.40 -3.73 24.51
CA GLY A 1 -40.30 -4.67 24.30
C GLY A 1 -39.37 -4.32 23.13
N LEU A 2 -39.87 -3.65 22.07
CA LEU A 2 -39.03 -3.37 20.89
C LEU A 2 -37.92 -2.33 21.16
N PHE A 3 -38.20 -1.30 21.93
CA PHE A 3 -37.28 -0.17 22.14
C PHE A 3 -36.52 -0.23 23.47
N PHE A 4 -36.99 -1.02 24.42
CA PHE A 4 -36.47 -1.07 25.78
C PHE A 4 -35.63 -2.32 26.09
N ALA A 5 -35.70 -3.35 25.25
CA ALA A 5 -34.95 -4.58 25.42
C ALA A 5 -33.60 -4.50 24.72
N GLU A 6 -32.51 -4.75 25.44
CA GLU A 6 -31.16 -4.77 24.90
C GLU A 6 -30.96 -5.76 23.76
N GLU A 7 -31.68 -6.87 23.80
CA GLU A 7 -31.62 -7.93 22.79
C GLU A 7 -32.15 -7.48 21.41
N ARG A 8 -32.98 -6.44 21.39
CA ARG A 8 -33.71 -6.00 20.20
C ARG A 8 -33.37 -4.60 19.73
N TYR A 9 -32.83 -3.76 20.59
CA TYR A 9 -32.53 -2.37 20.26
C TYR A 9 -31.22 -1.94 20.91
N ASP A 10 -30.32 -1.41 20.08
CA ASP A 10 -29.01 -0.89 20.51
C ASP A 10 -28.68 0.36 19.68
N LEU A 11 -28.69 1.52 20.36
CA LEU A 11 -28.22 2.78 19.76
C LEU A 11 -26.73 2.81 19.52
N SER A 12 -25.98 2.01 20.28
CA SER A 12 -24.51 2.11 20.41
C SER A 12 -24.06 3.47 20.98
N ALA A 13 -22.75 3.59 21.21
CA ALA A 13 -22.16 4.85 21.69
C ALA A 13 -22.37 5.99 20.67
N VAL A 14 -22.25 5.69 19.39
CA VAL A 14 -22.42 6.65 18.28
C VAL A 14 -23.84 7.16 18.21
N GLY A 15 -24.81 6.26 18.21
CA GLY A 15 -26.24 6.61 18.18
C GLY A 15 -26.63 7.45 19.38
N ARG A 16 -26.13 7.12 20.57
CA ARG A 16 -26.39 7.90 21.78
C ARG A 16 -25.80 9.29 21.72
N MET A 17 -24.59 9.44 21.25
CA MET A 17 -23.94 10.74 21.07
C MET A 17 -24.71 11.62 20.07
N LYS A 18 -25.10 11.08 18.93
CA LYS A 18 -25.88 11.79 17.92
C LYS A 18 -27.26 12.20 18.44
N PHE A 19 -27.92 11.31 19.13
CA PHE A 19 -29.21 11.59 19.75
C PHE A 19 -29.12 12.75 20.75
N ASN A 20 -28.14 12.71 21.64
CA ASN A 20 -27.95 13.74 22.64
C ASN A 20 -27.65 15.11 22.01
N ARG A 21 -26.83 15.16 20.95
CA ARG A 21 -26.57 16.39 20.22
C ARG A 21 -27.82 16.96 19.53
N ARG A 22 -28.59 16.10 18.91
CA ARG A 22 -29.79 16.54 18.16
C ARG A 22 -30.88 17.09 19.09
N VAL A 23 -31.06 16.45 20.21
CA VAL A 23 -32.08 16.84 21.19
C VAL A 23 -31.74 18.15 21.88
N GLY A 24 -30.48 18.52 22.00
CA GLY A 24 -30.04 19.77 22.61
C GLY A 24 -30.23 19.86 24.13
N VAL A 25 -30.88 18.91 24.73
CA VAL A 25 -30.95 18.69 26.16
C VAL A 25 -29.83 17.69 26.48
N PRO A 26 -28.98 17.86 27.50
CA PRO A 26 -28.06 16.82 27.92
C PRO A 26 -28.91 15.63 28.40
N CYS A 27 -29.35 14.77 27.49
CA CYS A 27 -29.81 13.46 27.81
C CYS A 27 -28.60 12.71 28.32
N GLU A 28 -28.43 12.79 29.61
CA GLU A 28 -27.33 12.12 30.29
C GLU A 28 -27.40 10.63 29.95
N THR A 29 -26.29 10.05 29.68
CA THR A 29 -26.17 8.61 29.41
C THR A 29 -26.82 7.86 30.56
N SER A 30 -27.86 7.11 30.30
CA SER A 30 -28.39 6.25 31.36
C SER A 30 -27.41 5.12 31.58
N TRP A 31 -27.04 4.93 32.84
CA TRP A 31 -26.13 3.90 33.28
C TRP A 31 -26.88 2.73 33.84
N GLN A 32 -26.36 1.54 33.65
CA GLN A 32 -26.86 0.31 34.28
C GLN A 32 -25.72 -0.34 35.08
N ILE A 33 -26.10 -0.92 36.18
CA ILE A 33 -25.20 -1.66 37.05
C ILE A 33 -25.28 -3.12 36.67
N ARG A 34 -24.18 -3.68 36.27
CA ARG A 34 -24.04 -5.12 36.03
C ARG A 34 -23.50 -5.79 37.27
N LEU A 35 -24.27 -6.71 37.84
CA LEU A 35 -23.89 -7.47 39.02
C LEU A 35 -23.42 -8.86 38.58
N LYS A 36 -22.24 -9.27 39.05
CA LYS A 36 -21.72 -10.62 38.88
C LYS A 36 -21.46 -11.24 40.25
N SER A 37 -22.10 -12.36 40.50
CA SER A 37 -21.82 -13.21 41.66
C SER A 37 -20.55 -14.02 41.45
N VAL A 38 -19.61 -13.92 42.39
CA VAL A 38 -18.36 -14.69 42.32
C VAL A 38 -18.40 -15.87 43.29
N ALA A 39 -19.02 -15.73 44.45
CA ALA A 39 -19.14 -16.77 45.44
C ALA A 39 -20.25 -16.44 46.46
N LEU A 40 -21.46 -16.09 46.03
CA LEU A 40 -22.58 -15.77 46.91
C LEU A 40 -23.30 -17.05 47.39
N SER A 41 -23.69 -17.08 48.66
CA SER A 41 -24.64 -18.06 49.20
C SER A 41 -26.08 -17.72 48.77
N ARG A 42 -26.99 -18.64 48.80
CA ARG A 42 -28.41 -18.41 48.48
C ARG A 42 -29.03 -17.27 49.29
N GLU A 43 -28.71 -17.22 50.58
CA GLU A 43 -29.19 -16.16 51.48
C GLU A 43 -28.69 -14.77 51.09
N SER A 44 -27.40 -14.69 50.72
CA SER A 44 -26.80 -13.45 50.22
C SER A 44 -27.35 -13.00 48.86
N GLU A 45 -27.70 -13.94 48.00
CA GLU A 45 -28.37 -13.64 46.70
C GLU A 45 -29.77 -13.09 46.93
N GLU A 46 -30.50 -13.61 47.89
CA GLU A 46 -31.83 -13.12 48.27
C GLU A 46 -31.78 -11.71 48.86
N GLU A 47 -30.76 -11.40 49.65
CA GLU A 47 -30.53 -10.05 50.18
C GLU A 47 -30.19 -9.04 49.09
N VAL A 48 -29.35 -9.42 48.12
CA VAL A 48 -29.04 -8.57 46.95
C VAL A 48 -30.31 -8.34 46.12
N ARG A 49 -31.10 -9.36 45.90
CA ARG A 49 -32.40 -9.24 45.20
C ARG A 49 -33.40 -8.36 45.97
N ALA A 50 -33.44 -8.47 47.29
CA ALA A 50 -34.27 -7.64 48.14
C ALA A 50 -33.83 -6.16 48.17
N TYR A 51 -32.56 -5.88 48.01
CA TYR A 51 -32.06 -4.51 47.95
C TYR A 51 -32.57 -3.79 46.68
N PHE A 52 -32.76 -4.52 45.59
CA PHE A 52 -33.29 -4.00 44.32
C PHE A 52 -34.76 -4.36 44.11
N LYS A 53 -35.60 -4.02 45.08
CA LYS A 53 -37.04 -4.40 45.16
C LYS A 53 -37.91 -4.10 43.93
N HIS A 54 -37.44 -3.32 42.96
CA HIS A 54 -38.23 -2.90 41.78
C HIS A 54 -37.80 -3.58 40.47
N ALA A 55 -36.93 -4.57 40.51
CA ALA A 55 -36.54 -5.38 39.35
C ALA A 55 -37.14 -6.79 39.50
N PRO A 56 -38.34 -7.09 38.92
CA PRO A 56 -39.04 -8.39 39.11
C PRO A 56 -38.35 -9.58 38.44
N GLU A 57 -37.31 -9.37 37.63
CA GLU A 57 -36.52 -10.43 36.96
C GLU A 57 -35.01 -10.24 37.19
N LEU A 58 -34.59 -10.46 38.41
CA LEU A 58 -33.17 -10.63 38.70
C LEU A 58 -32.69 -12.04 38.35
N SER A 59 -32.45 -12.32 37.07
CA SER A 59 -31.34 -13.20 36.77
C SER A 59 -30.05 -12.37 37.07
N LEU A 60 -29.21 -12.85 37.94
CA LEU A 60 -27.93 -12.27 38.27
C LEU A 60 -27.19 -11.85 36.98
N GLY A 61 -27.40 -10.64 36.53
CA GLY A 61 -26.85 -10.15 35.30
C GLY A 61 -26.87 -8.63 35.18
N LYS A 62 -28.07 -8.02 35.17
CA LYS A 62 -28.17 -6.59 34.95
C LYS A 62 -29.32 -5.99 35.75
N VAL A 63 -29.00 -4.99 36.55
CA VAL A 63 -30.01 -4.19 37.24
C VAL A 63 -29.99 -2.77 36.67
N ALA A 64 -31.10 -2.34 36.09
CA ALA A 64 -31.27 -0.96 35.67
C ALA A 64 -31.55 -0.09 36.88
N VAL A 65 -30.75 0.93 37.10
CA VAL A 65 -31.03 1.98 38.07
C VAL A 65 -32.01 2.96 37.42
N GLU A 66 -33.20 3.17 38.02
CA GLU A 66 -34.19 4.08 37.50
C GLU A 66 -33.64 5.50 37.55
N GLY A 67 -33.66 6.19 36.42
CA GLY A 67 -33.24 7.57 36.24
C GLY A 67 -32.04 7.76 35.33
N VAL A 68 -31.91 8.93 34.77
CA VAL A 68 -30.75 9.37 34.01
C VAL A 68 -29.72 9.87 35.01
N LEU A 69 -28.70 9.07 35.31
CA LEU A 69 -27.65 9.39 36.25
C LEU A 69 -26.37 9.80 35.51
N LYS A 70 -25.67 10.79 36.05
CA LYS A 70 -24.30 11.04 35.67
C LYS A 70 -23.41 9.90 36.12
N GLU A 71 -22.26 9.73 35.49
CA GLU A 71 -21.29 8.68 35.86
C GLU A 71 -20.94 8.76 37.35
N ASP A 72 -20.70 9.96 37.87
CA ASP A 72 -20.38 10.20 39.27
C ASP A 72 -21.52 9.78 40.19
N GLU A 73 -22.76 10.10 39.84
CA GLU A 73 -23.97 9.72 40.59
C GLU A 73 -24.18 8.20 40.57
N ALA A 74 -23.98 7.56 39.43
CA ALA A 74 -24.05 6.11 39.31
C ALA A 74 -22.97 5.42 40.12
N GLN A 75 -21.76 5.95 40.14
CA GLN A 75 -20.68 5.45 40.98
C GLN A 75 -20.99 5.59 42.46
N GLN A 76 -21.57 6.70 42.89
CA GLN A 76 -22.05 6.91 44.26
C GLN A 76 -23.11 5.89 44.67
N VAL A 77 -24.01 5.54 43.73
CA VAL A 77 -25.03 4.48 43.98
C VAL A 77 -24.35 3.14 44.19
N ILE A 78 -23.33 2.81 43.40
CA ILE A 78 -22.55 1.57 43.58
C ILE A 78 -21.84 1.55 44.95
N ASP A 79 -21.20 2.63 45.34
CA ASP A 79 -20.49 2.70 46.61
C ASP A 79 -21.44 2.61 47.80
N LYS A 80 -22.58 3.26 47.73
CA LYS A 80 -23.64 3.12 48.75
C LYS A 80 -24.18 1.73 48.81
N MET A 81 -24.39 1.07 47.68
CA MET A 81 -24.80 -0.31 47.61
C MET A 81 -23.81 -1.24 48.33
N TYR A 82 -22.52 -1.06 48.07
CA TYR A 82 -21.49 -1.86 48.76
C TYR A 82 -21.47 -1.64 50.29
N GLN A 83 -21.66 -0.41 50.73
CA GLN A 83 -21.74 -0.09 52.17
C GLN A 83 -22.95 -0.76 52.82
N ASP A 84 -24.11 -0.69 52.22
CA ASP A 84 -25.36 -1.27 52.74
C ASP A 84 -25.32 -2.79 52.73
N LEU A 85 -24.76 -3.40 51.69
CA LEU A 85 -24.62 -4.86 51.58
C LEU A 85 -23.52 -5.41 52.51
N LYS A 86 -22.47 -4.63 52.80
CA LYS A 86 -21.43 -5.02 53.76
C LYS A 86 -22.00 -5.16 55.18
N ALA A 87 -22.91 -4.27 55.54
CA ALA A 87 -23.63 -4.35 56.82
C ALA A 87 -24.48 -5.64 56.94
N LYS A 88 -24.86 -6.23 55.80
CA LYS A 88 -25.62 -7.49 55.72
C LYS A 88 -24.75 -8.75 55.46
N GLY A 89 -23.45 -8.63 55.53
CA GLY A 89 -22.51 -9.75 55.40
C GLY A 89 -22.10 -10.09 53.95
N VAL A 90 -22.47 -9.29 52.97
CA VAL A 90 -22.01 -9.45 51.58
C VAL A 90 -20.76 -8.61 51.35
N ASP A 91 -19.66 -9.25 51.09
CA ASP A 91 -18.38 -8.56 50.86
C ASP A 91 -18.15 -8.20 49.36
N ARG A 92 -17.41 -7.14 49.10
CA ARG A 92 -17.06 -6.68 47.76
C ARG A 92 -16.35 -7.75 46.93
N GLN A 93 -15.61 -8.65 47.57
CA GLN A 93 -14.96 -9.79 46.89
C GLN A 93 -15.94 -10.85 46.35
N LYS A 94 -17.12 -10.91 46.90
CA LYS A 94 -18.17 -11.90 46.54
C LYS A 94 -19.14 -11.39 45.46
N LEU A 95 -19.24 -10.09 45.30
CA LEU A 95 -20.15 -9.43 44.35
C LEU A 95 -19.38 -8.36 43.58
N GLU A 96 -19.25 -8.54 42.32
CA GLU A 96 -18.66 -7.53 41.41
C GLU A 96 -19.77 -6.69 40.77
N ALA A 97 -19.73 -5.39 40.97
CA ALA A 97 -20.63 -4.45 40.29
C ALA A 97 -19.84 -3.60 39.33
N ARG A 98 -20.24 -3.59 38.07
CA ARG A 98 -19.66 -2.75 37.00
C ARG A 98 -20.70 -1.78 36.48
N LEU A 99 -20.27 -0.56 36.21
CA LEU A 99 -21.08 0.45 35.57
C LEU A 99 -20.96 0.32 34.05
N GLU A 100 -22.08 0.17 33.37
CA GLU A 100 -22.14 0.10 31.91
C GLU A 100 -23.11 1.16 31.36
N PRO A 101 -22.79 1.85 30.27
CA PRO A 101 -23.73 2.76 29.65
C PRO A 101 -24.88 1.98 29.03
N ARG A 102 -26.09 2.53 29.14
CA ARG A 102 -27.30 1.94 28.57
C ARG A 102 -27.58 2.55 27.20
N TYR A 103 -27.63 1.73 26.18
CA TYR A 103 -27.86 2.14 24.79
C TYR A 103 -29.27 1.86 24.28
N THR A 104 -30.21 1.49 25.15
CA THR A 104 -31.65 1.38 24.82
C THR A 104 -32.35 2.72 25.01
N LEU A 105 -33.49 2.89 24.34
CA LEU A 105 -34.32 4.09 24.52
C LEU A 105 -34.99 4.09 25.90
N SER A 106 -35.20 5.27 26.43
CA SER A 106 -36.03 5.51 27.62
C SER A 106 -37.33 6.20 27.23
N PRO A 107 -38.39 6.21 28.05
CA PRO A 107 -39.62 6.95 27.80
C PRO A 107 -39.37 8.45 27.58
N ARG A 108 -38.40 9.02 28.28
CA ARG A 108 -37.99 10.42 28.13
C ARG A 108 -37.40 10.69 26.73
N ASP A 109 -36.60 9.77 26.21
CA ASP A 109 -36.04 9.86 24.85
C ASP A 109 -37.15 9.91 23.80
N ILE A 110 -38.19 9.11 23.97
CA ILE A 110 -39.36 9.11 23.07
C ILE A 110 -40.09 10.45 23.09
N VAL A 111 -40.28 11.03 24.28
CA VAL A 111 -40.92 12.36 24.45
C VAL A 111 -40.09 13.43 23.73
N GLU A 112 -38.80 13.44 23.88
CA GLU A 112 -37.91 14.38 23.21
C GLU A 112 -37.92 14.25 21.69
N VAL A 113 -37.95 13.01 21.17
CA VAL A 113 -38.11 12.80 19.71
C VAL A 113 -39.44 13.38 19.20
N ILE A 114 -40.53 13.14 19.92
CA ILE A 114 -41.85 13.70 19.55
C ILE A 114 -41.81 15.22 19.63
N ARG A 115 -41.19 15.81 20.62
CA ARG A 115 -41.02 17.27 20.75
C ARG A 115 -40.34 17.84 19.52
N ILE A 116 -39.23 17.25 19.09
CA ILE A 116 -38.50 17.69 17.90
C ILE A 116 -39.33 17.56 16.61
N LEU A 117 -40.07 16.44 16.48
CA LEU A 117 -40.95 16.23 15.32
C LEU A 117 -42.04 17.26 15.25
N VAL A 118 -42.63 17.65 16.39
CA VAL A 118 -43.63 18.70 16.49
C VAL A 118 -43.03 20.07 16.12
N GLU A 119 -41.82 20.38 16.60
CA GLU A 119 -41.13 21.63 16.25
C GLU A 119 -40.81 21.71 14.76
N LEU A 120 -40.35 20.62 14.13
CA LEU A 120 -40.15 20.56 12.69
C LEU A 120 -41.45 20.77 11.89
N ARG A 121 -42.55 20.17 12.35
CA ARG A 121 -43.89 20.40 11.74
C ARG A 121 -44.32 21.85 11.80
N ASN A 122 -43.97 22.56 12.88
CA ASN A 122 -44.26 23.98 13.07
C ASN A 122 -43.26 24.91 12.37
N GLY A 123 -42.35 24.38 11.58
CA GLY A 123 -41.32 25.15 10.84
C GLY A 123 -40.14 25.62 11.67
N ARG A 124 -39.98 25.10 12.87
CA ARG A 124 -38.83 25.39 13.75
C ARG A 124 -37.77 24.31 13.58
N GLY A 125 -36.56 24.70 13.21
CA GLY A 125 -35.45 23.78 12.95
C GLY A 125 -35.39 23.29 11.50
N ASP A 126 -34.30 22.65 11.17
CA ASP A 126 -33.99 22.13 9.84
C ASP A 126 -33.98 20.60 9.82
N ILE A 127 -34.36 20.01 8.68
CA ILE A 127 -34.27 18.58 8.43
C ILE A 127 -32.77 18.25 8.21
N ASP A 128 -32.34 17.15 8.77
CA ASP A 128 -30.95 16.68 8.61
C ASP A 128 -30.65 16.33 7.15
N ASP A 129 -29.48 16.77 6.67
CA ASP A 129 -28.97 16.40 5.38
C ASP A 129 -28.31 15.01 5.47
N ILE A 130 -28.83 14.06 4.70
CA ILE A 130 -28.32 12.66 4.70
C ILE A 130 -26.87 12.59 4.24
N ASP A 131 -26.46 13.46 3.29
CA ASP A 131 -25.13 13.43 2.69
C ASP A 131 -24.07 14.22 3.50
N HIS A 132 -24.49 14.89 4.56
CA HIS A 132 -23.59 15.59 5.47
C HIS A 132 -22.68 14.61 6.19
N LEU A 133 -21.37 14.85 6.21
CA LEU A 133 -20.41 13.93 6.85
C LEU A 133 -20.52 13.86 8.38
N GLY A 134 -21.27 14.75 8.98
CA GLY A 134 -21.72 14.65 10.37
C GLY A 134 -22.76 13.55 10.60
N ASN A 135 -23.44 13.10 9.54
CA ASN A 135 -24.45 12.03 9.57
C ASN A 135 -23.95 10.72 8.92
N ARG A 136 -22.79 10.75 8.30
CA ARG A 136 -22.15 9.60 7.67
C ARG A 136 -20.84 9.30 8.38
N ARG A 137 -20.72 8.10 8.94
CA ARG A 137 -19.52 7.68 9.65
C ARG A 137 -18.74 6.65 8.86
N VAL A 138 -17.46 6.52 9.18
CA VAL A 138 -16.59 5.51 8.63
C VAL A 138 -16.50 4.35 9.63
N ARG A 139 -16.76 3.15 9.14
CA ARG A 139 -16.52 1.92 9.90
C ARG A 139 -15.18 1.32 9.47
N SER A 140 -14.28 1.19 10.42
CA SER A 140 -12.98 0.56 10.19
C SER A 140 -13.09 -0.96 10.14
N VAL A 141 -11.99 -1.62 9.73
CA VAL A 141 -11.92 -3.07 9.68
C VAL A 141 -12.16 -3.72 11.06
N GLY A 142 -11.72 -3.06 12.14
CA GLY A 142 -11.91 -3.54 13.50
C GLY A 142 -13.38 -3.68 13.87
N GLU A 143 -14.20 -2.70 13.54
CA GLU A 143 -15.64 -2.72 13.78
C GLU A 143 -16.35 -3.80 12.94
N LEU A 144 -15.99 -3.91 11.66
CA LEU A 144 -16.56 -4.91 10.76
C LEU A 144 -16.20 -6.34 11.22
N ALA A 145 -14.96 -6.56 11.62
CA ALA A 145 -14.52 -7.85 12.17
C ALA A 145 -15.23 -8.19 13.50
N GLU A 146 -15.42 -7.21 14.36
CA GLU A 146 -16.18 -7.37 15.62
C GLU A 146 -17.62 -7.82 15.35
N ASN A 147 -18.29 -7.23 14.38
CA ASN A 147 -19.65 -7.60 13.99
C ASN A 147 -19.73 -9.06 13.52
N GLN A 148 -18.76 -9.51 12.73
CA GLN A 148 -18.69 -10.91 12.29
C GLN A 148 -18.35 -11.87 13.43
N PHE A 149 -17.44 -11.48 14.29
CA PHE A 149 -17.12 -12.25 15.49
C PHE A 149 -18.34 -12.43 16.39
N ARG A 150 -19.11 -11.36 16.59
CA ARG A 150 -20.37 -11.38 17.35
C ARG A 150 -21.40 -12.33 16.74
N ALA A 151 -21.55 -12.32 15.41
CA ALA A 151 -22.43 -13.25 14.71
C ALA A 151 -21.99 -14.71 14.93
N GLY A 152 -20.69 -14.97 14.89
CA GLY A 152 -20.14 -16.28 15.23
C GLY A 152 -20.42 -16.71 16.68
N LEU A 153 -20.28 -15.79 17.64
CA LEU A 153 -20.60 -16.04 19.04
C LEU A 153 -22.08 -16.36 19.27
N VAL A 154 -22.98 -15.69 18.59
CA VAL A 154 -24.43 -15.96 18.65
C VAL A 154 -24.73 -17.38 18.16
N ARG A 155 -24.08 -17.84 17.12
CA ARG A 155 -24.20 -19.21 16.61
C ARG A 155 -23.67 -20.23 17.61
N VAL A 156 -22.54 -19.94 18.24
CA VAL A 156 -21.96 -20.77 19.30
C VAL A 156 -22.88 -20.84 20.52
N GLU A 157 -23.46 -19.73 20.97
CA GLU A 157 -24.43 -19.66 22.05
C GLU A 157 -25.64 -20.52 21.76
N ARG A 158 -26.20 -20.44 20.55
CA ARG A 158 -27.33 -21.28 20.15
C ARG A 158 -26.99 -22.78 20.20
N ALA A 159 -25.85 -23.15 19.65
CA ALA A 159 -25.39 -24.53 19.67
C ALA A 159 -25.16 -25.07 21.07
N VAL A 160 -24.62 -24.26 21.98
CA VAL A 160 -24.42 -24.62 23.39
C VAL A 160 -25.76 -24.80 24.11
N LYS A 161 -26.73 -23.90 23.87
CA LYS A 161 -28.08 -24.03 24.42
C LYS A 161 -28.79 -25.32 23.97
N GLU A 162 -28.67 -25.64 22.66
CA GLU A 162 -29.22 -26.90 22.13
C GLU A 162 -28.57 -28.13 22.75
N ARG A 163 -27.25 -28.14 22.90
CA ARG A 163 -26.52 -29.27 23.53
C ARG A 163 -26.86 -29.43 25.02
N LEU A 164 -26.99 -28.31 25.74
CA LEU A 164 -27.41 -28.34 27.13
C LEU A 164 -28.82 -28.90 27.30
N SER A 165 -29.75 -28.55 26.40
CA SER A 165 -31.12 -29.08 26.44
C SER A 165 -31.20 -30.56 26.11
N GLN A 166 -30.28 -31.09 25.33
CA GLN A 166 -30.22 -32.51 24.93
C GLN A 166 -29.31 -33.35 25.81
N ALA A 167 -28.54 -32.72 26.70
CA ALA A 167 -27.59 -33.43 27.54
C ALA A 167 -28.31 -34.25 28.67
N GLU A 168 -28.08 -35.54 28.68
CA GLU A 168 -28.57 -36.47 29.70
C GLU A 168 -27.56 -36.75 30.82
N SER A 169 -26.34 -36.23 30.70
CA SER A 169 -25.22 -36.49 31.58
C SER A 169 -24.88 -35.28 32.45
N ASP A 170 -24.76 -35.49 33.75
CA ASP A 170 -24.31 -34.47 34.72
C ASP A 170 -22.79 -34.20 34.69
N ASN A 171 -22.01 -34.96 33.92
CA ASN A 171 -20.55 -34.90 33.86
C ASN A 171 -20.02 -34.18 32.64
N LEU A 172 -20.73 -33.20 32.07
CA LEU A 172 -20.27 -32.41 30.93
C LEU A 172 -19.25 -31.34 31.35
N MET A 173 -18.14 -31.32 30.65
CA MET A 173 -17.14 -30.26 30.77
C MET A 173 -17.40 -29.15 29.74
N PRO A 174 -17.00 -27.90 30.01
CA PRO A 174 -17.26 -26.80 29.10
C PRO A 174 -16.72 -27.02 27.67
N HIS A 175 -15.59 -27.68 27.53
CA HIS A 175 -14.98 -27.97 26.22
C HIS A 175 -15.78 -28.98 25.37
N ASP A 176 -16.62 -29.80 25.99
CA ASP A 176 -17.53 -30.74 25.28
C ASP A 176 -18.72 -30.01 24.67
N LEU A 177 -19.10 -28.87 25.22
CA LEU A 177 -20.26 -28.07 24.81
C LEU A 177 -19.89 -26.98 23.80
N ILE A 178 -18.69 -26.45 23.91
CA ILE A 178 -18.26 -25.31 23.11
C ILE A 178 -17.55 -25.77 21.82
N ASN A 179 -18.03 -25.30 20.68
CA ASN A 179 -17.42 -25.53 19.39
C ASN A 179 -16.95 -24.19 18.78
N ALA A 180 -15.67 -24.02 18.55
CA ALA A 180 -15.10 -22.80 18.01
C ALA A 180 -15.21 -22.68 16.47
N LYS A 181 -15.62 -23.73 15.78
CA LYS A 181 -15.74 -23.73 14.31
C LYS A 181 -16.64 -22.64 13.73
N PRO A 182 -17.82 -22.30 14.28
CA PRO A 182 -18.65 -21.22 13.76
C PRO A 182 -17.99 -19.85 13.78
N ILE A 183 -17.20 -19.57 14.80
CA ILE A 183 -16.43 -18.30 14.90
C ILE A 183 -15.34 -18.26 13.83
N SER A 184 -14.57 -19.35 13.72
CA SER A 184 -13.53 -19.45 12.69
C SER A 184 -14.11 -19.34 11.29
N ALA A 185 -15.24 -19.95 11.01
CA ALA A 185 -15.95 -19.87 9.74
C ALA A 185 -16.43 -18.46 9.45
N ALA A 186 -17.00 -17.77 10.42
CA ALA A 186 -17.47 -16.37 10.24
C ALA A 186 -16.33 -15.41 9.93
N ILE A 187 -15.20 -15.53 10.62
CA ILE A 187 -14.02 -14.70 10.38
C ILE A 187 -13.39 -15.01 9.02
N LYS A 188 -13.26 -16.28 8.65
CA LYS A 188 -12.74 -16.67 7.33
C LYS A 188 -13.64 -16.17 6.20
N GLU A 189 -14.95 -16.25 6.35
CA GLU A 189 -15.91 -15.73 5.37
C GLU A 189 -15.78 -14.22 5.22
N PHE A 190 -15.64 -13.50 6.31
CA PHE A 190 -15.43 -12.04 6.27
C PHE A 190 -14.17 -11.66 5.51
N PHE A 191 -13.02 -12.21 5.87
CA PHE A 191 -11.75 -11.86 5.22
C PHE A 191 -11.58 -12.46 3.82
N GLY A 192 -12.28 -13.54 3.51
CA GLY A 192 -12.15 -14.23 2.21
C GLY A 192 -13.19 -13.84 1.17
N SER A 193 -14.39 -13.48 1.57
CA SER A 193 -15.55 -13.32 0.66
C SER A 193 -16.27 -11.97 0.80
N SER A 194 -15.86 -11.12 1.71
CA SER A 194 -16.48 -9.79 1.87
C SER A 194 -16.16 -8.89 0.67
N GLN A 195 -17.13 -8.09 0.25
CA GLN A 195 -16.94 -7.08 -0.80
C GLN A 195 -15.91 -6.02 -0.42
N LEU A 196 -15.74 -5.74 0.87
CA LEU A 196 -14.78 -4.76 1.38
C LEU A 196 -13.37 -5.32 1.58
N SER A 197 -13.24 -6.64 1.71
CA SER A 197 -11.95 -7.31 1.76
C SER A 197 -11.50 -7.62 0.33
N GLN A 198 -10.54 -6.87 -0.17
CA GLN A 198 -10.09 -6.90 -1.56
C GLN A 198 -8.63 -7.28 -1.66
N PHE A 199 -8.26 -7.79 -2.82
CA PHE A 199 -6.87 -8.01 -3.18
C PHE A 199 -6.14 -6.67 -3.30
N MET A 200 -5.01 -6.51 -2.60
CA MET A 200 -4.30 -5.25 -2.55
C MET A 200 -3.75 -4.86 -3.92
N ASP A 201 -4.01 -3.64 -4.36
CA ASP A 201 -3.38 -3.05 -5.53
C ASP A 201 -1.93 -2.70 -5.20
N GLN A 202 -0.98 -3.41 -5.80
CA GLN A 202 0.44 -3.41 -5.46
C GLN A 202 1.33 -3.11 -6.67
N THR A 203 0.82 -2.41 -7.66
CA THR A 203 1.60 -2.04 -8.86
C THR A 203 2.82 -1.19 -8.50
N ASN A 204 2.65 -0.22 -7.60
CA ASN A 204 3.69 0.65 -7.08
C ASN A 204 3.35 1.08 -5.63
N PRO A 205 4.26 1.69 -4.89
CA PRO A 205 4.00 2.09 -3.51
C PRO A 205 2.80 3.03 -3.34
N LEU A 206 2.58 3.92 -4.29
CA LEU A 206 1.43 4.84 -4.29
C LEU A 206 0.09 4.09 -4.39
N SER A 207 0.03 3.04 -5.20
CA SER A 207 -1.15 2.17 -5.31
C SER A 207 -1.53 1.55 -3.97
N GLU A 208 -0.55 1.07 -3.23
CA GLU A 208 -0.77 0.50 -1.88
C GLU A 208 -1.34 1.53 -0.92
N ILE A 209 -0.71 2.70 -0.83
CA ILE A 209 -1.15 3.80 0.05
C ILE A 209 -2.58 4.20 -0.28
N THR A 210 -2.87 4.41 -1.55
CA THR A 210 -4.17 4.88 -2.01
C THR A 210 -5.26 3.84 -1.74
N HIS A 211 -4.95 2.56 -1.94
CA HIS A 211 -5.89 1.48 -1.65
C HIS A 211 -6.22 1.38 -0.16
N LYS A 212 -5.21 1.53 0.70
CA LYS A 212 -5.40 1.49 2.17
C LYS A 212 -6.18 2.69 2.71
N ARG A 213 -6.14 3.84 2.04
CA ARG A 213 -6.84 5.08 2.43
C ARG A 213 -8.19 5.26 1.73
N ARG A 214 -8.70 4.24 1.10
CA ARG A 214 -9.96 4.30 0.34
C ARG A 214 -11.17 4.23 1.27
N VAL A 215 -12.17 5.04 0.98
CA VAL A 215 -13.46 5.09 1.67
C VAL A 215 -14.54 4.69 0.68
N SER A 216 -15.26 3.60 0.96
CA SER A 216 -16.29 3.06 0.07
C SER A 216 -17.68 3.25 0.70
N ALA A 217 -18.64 3.67 -0.11
CA ALA A 217 -20.06 3.69 0.27
C ALA A 217 -20.77 2.36 0.00
N LEU A 218 -20.09 1.43 -0.64
CA LEU A 218 -20.60 0.11 -1.00
C LEU A 218 -20.37 -0.92 0.13
N GLY A 219 -20.95 -2.10 -0.01
CA GLY A 219 -20.70 -3.23 0.87
C GLY A 219 -21.83 -3.50 1.86
N PRO A 220 -21.62 -4.39 2.84
CA PRO A 220 -22.64 -4.72 3.83
C PRO A 220 -23.06 -3.49 4.65
N GLY A 221 -24.35 -3.21 4.70
CA GLY A 221 -24.91 -2.02 5.36
C GLY A 221 -24.74 -0.72 4.59
N GLY A 222 -24.20 -0.78 3.37
CA GLY A 222 -24.02 0.37 2.48
C GLY A 222 -24.99 0.39 1.31
N LEU A 223 -24.67 1.25 0.34
CA LEU A 223 -25.46 1.42 -0.88
C LEU A 223 -25.13 0.34 -1.92
N THR A 224 -26.05 0.10 -2.85
CA THR A 224 -25.77 -0.64 -4.08
C THR A 224 -25.61 0.34 -5.23
N ARG A 225 -24.80 -0.01 -6.24
CA ARG A 225 -24.52 0.84 -7.41
C ARG A 225 -25.79 1.31 -8.10
N GLU A 226 -26.78 0.44 -8.21
CA GLU A 226 -28.05 0.68 -8.88
C GLU A 226 -28.96 1.63 -8.12
N ARG A 227 -28.88 1.62 -6.79
CA ARG A 227 -29.71 2.47 -5.91
C ARG A 227 -29.10 3.83 -5.60
N ALA A 228 -27.82 4.03 -5.93
CA ALA A 228 -27.14 5.28 -5.69
C ALA A 228 -27.56 6.34 -6.72
N GLY A 229 -28.20 7.39 -6.27
CA GLY A 229 -28.55 8.55 -7.08
C GLY A 229 -27.38 9.52 -7.25
N PHE A 230 -27.62 10.61 -7.99
CA PHE A 230 -26.60 11.65 -8.19
C PHE A 230 -26.22 12.37 -6.90
N GLU A 231 -27.14 12.57 -5.98
CA GLU A 231 -26.89 13.29 -4.72
C GLU A 231 -25.79 12.65 -3.87
N VAL A 232 -25.77 11.32 -3.79
CA VAL A 232 -24.74 10.58 -3.03
C VAL A 232 -23.38 10.62 -3.71
N ARG A 233 -23.36 10.75 -5.04
CA ARG A 233 -22.14 10.78 -5.86
C ARG A 233 -21.50 12.16 -5.98
N ASP A 234 -22.25 13.21 -5.64
CA ASP A 234 -21.78 14.58 -5.73
C ASP A 234 -20.82 14.95 -4.59
N VAL A 235 -20.02 15.97 -4.83
CA VAL A 235 -19.14 16.54 -3.81
C VAL A 235 -19.98 17.43 -2.88
N HIS A 236 -19.98 17.09 -1.60
CA HIS A 236 -20.69 17.86 -0.57
C HIS A 236 -19.73 18.87 0.09
N PRO A 237 -20.20 20.06 0.49
CA PRO A 237 -19.33 21.05 1.16
C PRO A 237 -18.63 20.53 2.42
N THR A 238 -19.18 19.56 3.11
CA THR A 238 -18.56 18.93 4.29
C THR A 238 -17.38 18.03 3.96
N HIS A 239 -17.16 17.72 2.67
CA HIS A 239 -15.98 16.95 2.22
C HIS A 239 -14.68 17.74 2.37
N TYR A 240 -14.75 19.05 2.59
CA TYR A 240 -13.57 19.90 2.73
C TYR A 240 -12.62 19.40 3.81
N GLY A 241 -11.39 19.08 3.42
CA GLY A 241 -10.36 18.56 4.32
C GLY A 241 -10.56 17.12 4.82
N ARG A 242 -11.65 16.45 4.44
CA ARG A 242 -11.99 15.08 4.89
C ARG A 242 -11.91 14.05 3.79
N VAL A 243 -12.49 14.35 2.66
CA VAL A 243 -12.54 13.49 1.49
C VAL A 243 -12.06 14.26 0.27
N CYS A 244 -11.16 13.68 -0.52
CA CYS A 244 -10.65 14.29 -1.74
C CYS A 244 -11.78 14.48 -2.76
N PRO A 245 -11.96 15.68 -3.32
CA PRO A 245 -12.99 15.93 -4.34
C PRO A 245 -12.58 15.45 -5.74
N ILE A 246 -11.31 15.11 -5.95
CA ILE A 246 -10.74 14.83 -7.26
C ILE A 246 -10.60 13.31 -7.47
N GLU A 247 -10.01 12.61 -6.53
CA GLU A 247 -9.69 11.19 -6.67
C GLU A 247 -10.93 10.31 -6.44
N THR A 248 -11.47 9.77 -7.53
CA THR A 248 -12.59 8.82 -7.54
C THR A 248 -12.47 7.97 -8.81
N PRO A 249 -12.96 6.72 -8.83
CA PRO A 249 -12.99 5.93 -10.05
C PRO A 249 -13.84 6.58 -11.15
N GLU A 250 -13.47 6.37 -12.39
CA GLU A 250 -14.31 6.66 -13.54
C GLU A 250 -15.26 5.48 -13.78
N GLY A 251 -16.49 5.75 -14.15
CA GLY A 251 -17.46 4.72 -14.48
C GLY A 251 -18.55 4.51 -13.43
N PRO A 252 -19.09 3.28 -13.27
CA PRO A 252 -20.26 3.01 -12.43
C PRO A 252 -20.09 3.37 -10.95
N ASN A 253 -18.87 3.37 -10.47
CA ASN A 253 -18.53 3.63 -9.05
C ASN A 253 -18.15 5.09 -8.76
N ILE A 254 -18.31 5.98 -9.71
CA ILE A 254 -17.96 7.39 -9.53
C ILE A 254 -18.69 8.00 -8.32
N GLY A 255 -17.96 8.67 -7.46
CA GLY A 255 -18.51 9.30 -6.25
C GLY A 255 -18.85 8.34 -5.11
N LEU A 256 -18.90 7.03 -5.35
CA LEU A 256 -19.18 6.01 -4.32
C LEU A 256 -17.92 5.52 -3.63
N ILE A 257 -16.82 5.52 -4.34
CA ILE A 257 -15.52 5.15 -3.81
C ILE A 257 -14.64 6.39 -3.82
N ASN A 258 -14.27 6.86 -2.65
CA ASN A 258 -13.49 8.09 -2.47
C ASN A 258 -12.20 7.80 -1.71
N SER A 259 -11.29 8.74 -1.72
CA SER A 259 -10.05 8.68 -0.96
C SER A 259 -10.05 9.68 0.17
N LEU A 260 -9.47 9.29 1.31
CA LEU A 260 -9.32 10.14 2.47
C LEU A 260 -8.35 11.29 2.15
N ALA A 261 -8.66 12.51 2.61
CA ALA A 261 -7.76 13.65 2.46
C ALA A 261 -6.48 13.48 3.28
N LEU A 262 -5.43 14.27 2.96
CA LEU A 262 -4.09 14.12 3.56
C LEU A 262 -4.08 14.13 5.09
N TYR A 263 -4.75 15.10 5.71
CA TYR A 263 -4.72 15.28 7.16
C TYR A 263 -5.97 14.78 7.88
N ALA A 264 -6.91 14.20 7.14
CA ALA A 264 -8.13 13.67 7.73
C ALA A 264 -7.85 12.44 8.59
N ARG A 265 -8.56 12.33 9.68
CA ARG A 265 -8.55 11.16 10.54
C ARG A 265 -9.97 10.86 11.05
N THR A 266 -10.17 9.68 11.59
CA THR A 266 -11.43 9.31 12.25
C THR A 266 -11.35 9.60 13.75
N ASN A 267 -12.45 10.06 14.32
CA ASN A 267 -12.58 10.19 15.77
C ASN A 267 -12.98 8.86 16.43
N LYS A 268 -13.15 8.83 17.73
CA LYS A 268 -13.57 7.65 18.48
C LYS A 268 -14.95 7.10 18.07
N TYR A 269 -15.79 7.94 17.44
CA TYR A 269 -17.10 7.55 16.94
C TYR A 269 -17.13 7.16 15.46
N GLY A 270 -16.03 7.32 14.76
CA GLY A 270 -15.91 7.03 13.33
C GLY A 270 -16.22 8.20 12.39
N PHE A 271 -16.46 9.39 12.91
CA PHE A 271 -16.63 10.59 12.06
C PHE A 271 -15.30 11.16 11.62
N LEU A 272 -15.25 11.66 10.39
CA LEU A 272 -14.04 12.26 9.85
C LEU A 272 -13.80 13.63 10.45
N GLU A 273 -12.57 13.87 10.87
CA GLU A 273 -12.09 15.12 11.42
C GLU A 273 -10.97 15.70 10.56
N THR A 274 -10.88 17.01 10.52
CA THR A 274 -9.80 17.73 9.83
C THR A 274 -9.14 18.72 10.81
N PRO A 275 -7.82 18.93 10.70
CA PRO A 275 -7.12 19.85 11.61
C PRO A 275 -7.32 21.32 11.20
N TYR A 276 -7.38 22.16 12.18
CA TYR A 276 -7.40 23.62 12.02
C TYR A 276 -6.51 24.27 13.09
N ARG A 277 -5.86 25.37 12.71
CA ARG A 277 -5.06 26.19 13.63
C ARG A 277 -6.00 27.15 14.36
N LYS A 278 -5.84 27.24 15.66
CA LYS A 278 -6.63 28.13 16.49
C LYS A 278 -6.18 29.59 16.33
N VAL A 279 -7.11 30.49 16.14
CA VAL A 279 -6.89 31.93 16.05
C VAL A 279 -7.54 32.61 17.25
N THR A 280 -6.73 33.32 18.03
CA THR A 280 -7.19 34.12 19.17
C THR A 280 -6.81 35.57 18.95
N ASN A 281 -7.77 36.50 19.12
CA ASN A 281 -7.57 37.94 18.97
C ASN A 281 -6.81 38.34 17.69
N SER A 282 -7.22 37.80 16.57
CA SER A 282 -6.59 37.98 15.25
C SER A 282 -5.17 37.45 15.12
N LYS A 283 -4.66 36.72 16.09
CA LYS A 283 -3.35 36.09 16.09
C LYS A 283 -3.47 34.58 15.89
N VAL A 284 -2.81 34.05 14.85
CA VAL A 284 -2.75 32.61 14.57
C VAL A 284 -1.79 31.95 15.56
N THR A 285 -2.25 30.93 16.28
CA THR A 285 -1.45 30.15 17.24
C THR A 285 -1.00 28.84 16.60
N ASN A 286 -0.03 28.16 17.20
CA ASN A 286 0.43 26.83 16.78
C ASN A 286 -0.41 25.67 17.38
N GLU A 287 -1.46 26.00 18.12
CA GLU A 287 -2.37 25.03 18.67
C GLU A 287 -3.29 24.50 17.56
N ILE A 288 -3.36 23.17 17.41
CA ILE A 288 -4.13 22.51 16.36
C ILE A 288 -5.26 21.72 17.00
N ASP A 289 -6.49 22.02 16.55
CA ASP A 289 -7.67 21.29 16.96
C ASP A 289 -8.26 20.53 15.77
N TYR A 290 -8.67 19.28 16.01
CA TYR A 290 -9.38 18.47 15.01
C TYR A 290 -10.88 18.63 15.19
N LEU A 291 -11.55 19.09 14.15
CA LEU A 291 -12.99 19.34 14.18
C LEU A 291 -13.73 18.38 13.25
N SER A 292 -14.83 17.81 13.75
CA SER A 292 -15.78 17.04 12.94
C SER A 292 -16.66 18.00 12.11
N ALA A 293 -17.37 17.46 11.14
CA ALA A 293 -18.20 18.29 10.24
C ALA A 293 -19.29 19.08 10.96
N ILE A 294 -19.83 18.55 12.04
CA ILE A 294 -20.85 19.24 12.84
C ILE A 294 -20.22 20.39 13.66
N GLU A 295 -19.11 20.14 14.31
CA GLU A 295 -18.38 21.13 15.10
C GLU A 295 -17.85 22.27 14.24
N GLU A 296 -17.37 21.96 13.04
CA GLU A 296 -16.87 22.93 12.06
C GLU A 296 -17.92 23.99 11.69
N GLY A 297 -19.19 23.59 11.58
CA GLY A 297 -20.27 24.50 11.23
C GLY A 297 -20.50 25.66 12.23
N ASN A 298 -19.98 25.57 13.44
CA ASN A 298 -20.16 26.60 14.49
C ASN A 298 -19.08 27.69 14.46
N TYR A 299 -18.02 27.53 13.64
CA TYR A 299 -16.86 28.41 13.64
C TYR A 299 -16.64 29.10 12.30
N VAL A 300 -16.04 30.29 12.36
CA VAL A 300 -15.56 31.02 11.18
C VAL A 300 -14.12 30.62 10.93
N ILE A 301 -13.85 30.03 9.79
CA ILE A 301 -12.56 29.44 9.44
C ILE A 301 -11.94 30.19 8.26
N ALA A 302 -10.76 30.78 8.46
CA ALA A 302 -10.02 31.44 7.41
C ALA A 302 -9.30 30.43 6.51
N GLN A 303 -9.04 30.83 5.26
CA GLN A 303 -8.25 30.03 4.34
C GLN A 303 -6.75 30.07 4.68
N ALA A 304 -6.03 29.02 4.32
CA ALA A 304 -4.60 28.88 4.60
C ALA A 304 -3.71 29.93 3.90
N ASN A 305 -4.18 30.52 2.80
CA ASN A 305 -3.46 31.54 2.04
C ASN A 305 -3.66 32.97 2.57
N ALA A 306 -4.36 33.14 3.68
CA ALA A 306 -4.52 34.45 4.30
C ALA A 306 -3.15 35.03 4.69
N ALA A 307 -2.95 36.33 4.44
CA ALA A 307 -1.70 37.01 4.74
C ALA A 307 -1.49 37.11 6.26
N ILE A 308 -0.35 36.69 6.74
CA ILE A 308 0.06 36.69 8.15
C ILE A 308 1.36 37.48 8.26
N ASP A 309 1.50 38.33 9.29
CA ASP A 309 2.77 39.01 9.58
C ASP A 309 3.73 38.08 10.35
N LYS A 310 4.96 38.56 10.62
CA LYS A 310 5.97 37.80 11.36
C LYS A 310 5.57 37.45 12.79
N ALA A 311 4.66 38.22 13.39
CA ALA A 311 4.12 37.97 14.72
C ALA A 311 2.94 36.99 14.72
N GLY A 312 2.47 36.54 13.55
CA GLY A 312 1.35 35.64 13.40
C GLY A 312 -0.02 36.31 13.35
N LYS A 313 -0.07 37.64 13.22
CA LYS A 313 -1.31 38.41 13.18
C LYS A 313 -1.81 38.52 11.74
N LEU A 314 -3.13 38.41 11.54
CA LEU A 314 -3.76 38.61 10.25
C LEU A 314 -3.65 40.09 9.79
N VAL A 315 -3.15 40.30 8.57
CA VAL A 315 -2.80 41.62 8.03
C VAL A 315 -3.96 42.30 7.30
N ASP A 316 -4.76 41.51 6.58
CA ASP A 316 -5.83 42.04 5.72
C ASP A 316 -7.03 42.56 6.53
N ALA A 317 -7.63 43.65 6.08
CA ALA A 317 -8.84 44.21 6.69
C ALA A 317 -10.07 43.28 6.54
N LEU A 318 -10.15 42.57 5.42
CA LEU A 318 -11.15 41.53 5.15
C LEU A 318 -10.46 40.23 4.75
N VAL A 319 -10.76 39.19 5.48
CA VAL A 319 -10.18 37.85 5.26
C VAL A 319 -11.26 36.95 4.65
N SER A 320 -10.90 36.19 3.61
CA SER A 320 -11.76 35.16 3.06
C SER A 320 -11.96 34.04 4.08
N CYS A 321 -13.20 33.80 4.45
CA CYS A 321 -13.56 32.84 5.48
C CYS A 321 -14.67 31.91 4.99
N ARG A 322 -14.85 30.84 5.71
CA ARG A 322 -15.91 29.87 5.49
C ARG A 322 -16.68 29.67 6.79
N ASN A 323 -18.00 29.80 6.72
CA ASN A 323 -18.88 29.57 7.84
C ASN A 323 -20.15 28.86 7.35
N ARG A 324 -20.54 27.78 8.01
CA ARG A 324 -21.72 26.97 7.67
C ARG A 324 -21.78 26.58 6.18
N ASN A 325 -20.62 26.16 5.64
CA ASN A 325 -20.45 25.78 4.23
C ASN A 325 -20.62 26.92 3.21
N GLU A 326 -20.67 28.17 3.66
CA GLU A 326 -20.71 29.35 2.80
C GLU A 326 -19.40 30.12 2.87
N PHE A 327 -18.96 30.61 1.72
CA PHE A 327 -17.76 31.48 1.62
C PHE A 327 -18.17 32.92 1.86
N MET A 328 -17.45 33.61 2.74
CA MET A 328 -17.72 34.98 3.10
C MET A 328 -16.41 35.74 3.35
N LEU A 329 -16.52 37.06 3.32
CA LEU A 329 -15.45 37.94 3.79
C LEU A 329 -15.81 38.40 5.20
N SER A 330 -14.88 38.28 6.14
CA SER A 330 -15.07 38.72 7.50
C SER A 330 -13.86 39.52 8.02
N THR A 331 -14.08 40.29 9.07
CA THR A 331 -12.99 41.01 9.74
C THR A 331 -12.11 40.02 10.51
N PRO A 332 -10.80 40.29 10.68
CA PRO A 332 -9.90 39.38 11.40
C PRO A 332 -10.35 39.05 12.83
N ASP A 333 -11.10 39.90 13.48
CA ASP A 333 -11.59 39.71 14.85
C ASP A 333 -12.59 38.58 15.02
N ARG A 334 -13.30 38.25 13.92
CA ARG A 334 -14.31 37.18 13.90
C ARG A 334 -13.74 35.81 13.55
N VAL A 335 -12.51 35.73 13.07
CA VAL A 335 -11.88 34.48 12.69
C VAL A 335 -11.51 33.67 13.92
N GLU A 336 -11.99 32.45 14.00
CA GLU A 336 -11.77 31.54 15.14
C GLU A 336 -10.75 30.43 14.84
N TYR A 337 -10.71 29.98 13.58
CA TYR A 337 -9.78 28.96 13.11
C TYR A 337 -9.23 29.34 11.72
N MET A 338 -8.12 28.72 11.38
CA MET A 338 -7.48 28.84 10.07
C MET A 338 -7.04 27.47 9.57
N ASP A 339 -7.13 27.25 8.27
CA ASP A 339 -6.65 26.02 7.67
C ASP A 339 -5.14 25.82 7.90
N VAL A 340 -4.72 24.59 8.09
CA VAL A 340 -3.30 24.22 8.32
C VAL A 340 -2.47 24.39 7.06
N ALA A 341 -2.95 23.88 5.94
CA ALA A 341 -2.27 23.93 4.66
C ALA A 341 -3.28 23.96 3.51
N PRO A 342 -2.96 24.57 2.37
CA PRO A 342 -3.83 24.54 1.20
C PRO A 342 -4.04 23.13 0.64
N SER A 343 -3.07 22.25 0.78
CA SER A 343 -3.11 20.86 0.31
C SER A 343 -3.96 19.93 1.16
N GLN A 344 -4.51 20.39 2.28
CA GLN A 344 -5.34 19.53 3.13
C GLN A 344 -6.63 19.02 2.48
N ILE A 345 -7.05 19.60 1.38
CA ILE A 345 -8.28 19.26 0.65
C ILE A 345 -8.13 17.96 -0.14
N VAL A 346 -6.94 17.67 -0.64
CA VAL A 346 -6.67 16.61 -1.61
C VAL A 346 -6.10 15.35 -0.97
N SER A 347 -6.27 14.22 -1.67
CA SER A 347 -5.69 12.93 -1.29
C SER A 347 -4.18 12.86 -1.61
N VAL A 348 -3.53 11.77 -1.20
CA VAL A 348 -2.10 11.54 -1.47
C VAL A 348 -1.80 11.54 -2.96
N ALA A 349 -2.56 10.81 -3.77
CA ALA A 349 -2.32 10.75 -5.22
C ALA A 349 -2.50 12.11 -5.89
N ALA A 350 -3.53 12.84 -5.55
CA ALA A 350 -3.76 14.18 -6.08
C ALA A 350 -2.72 15.19 -5.60
N SER A 351 -2.19 15.02 -4.40
CA SER A 351 -1.16 15.90 -3.85
C SER A 351 0.23 15.73 -4.50
N LEU A 352 0.43 14.67 -5.26
CA LEU A 352 1.66 14.43 -6.02
C LEU A 352 1.68 15.13 -7.39
N ILE A 353 0.58 15.72 -7.82
CA ILE A 353 0.47 16.43 -9.11
C ILE A 353 0.95 17.87 -8.93
N PRO A 354 2.08 18.27 -9.55
CA PRO A 354 2.50 19.67 -9.51
C PRO A 354 1.57 20.54 -10.36
N PHE A 355 1.38 21.79 -9.97
CA PHE A 355 0.49 22.74 -10.66
C PHE A 355 -0.95 22.25 -10.84
N LEU A 356 -1.46 21.52 -9.84
CA LEU A 356 -2.83 20.99 -9.84
C LEU A 356 -3.88 22.11 -9.96
N GLU A 357 -3.60 23.27 -9.40
CA GLU A 357 -4.46 24.46 -9.45
C GLU A 357 -4.68 25.00 -10.87
N HIS A 358 -3.82 24.64 -11.81
CA HIS A 358 -3.91 25.05 -13.22
C HIS A 358 -4.57 23.98 -14.11
N ASP A 359 -4.94 22.84 -13.55
CA ASP A 359 -5.58 21.74 -14.25
C ASP A 359 -7.09 21.72 -14.02
N ASP A 360 -7.85 21.34 -15.04
CA ASP A 360 -9.27 21.04 -14.88
C ASP A 360 -9.48 19.82 -13.99
N ALA A 361 -10.54 19.84 -13.19
CA ALA A 361 -10.84 18.76 -12.25
C ALA A 361 -10.99 17.38 -12.92
N ASN A 362 -11.57 17.34 -14.11
CA ASN A 362 -11.73 16.09 -14.87
C ASN A 362 -10.37 15.48 -15.22
N ARG A 363 -9.42 16.32 -15.64
CA ARG A 363 -8.09 15.87 -15.99
C ARG A 363 -7.22 15.54 -14.79
N ALA A 364 -7.39 16.26 -13.70
CA ALA A 364 -6.75 15.94 -12.43
C ALA A 364 -7.20 14.56 -11.88
N LEU A 365 -8.48 14.24 -12.02
CA LEU A 365 -9.03 12.92 -11.70
C LEU A 365 -8.34 11.83 -12.51
N MET A 366 -8.24 12.00 -13.82
CA MET A 366 -7.55 11.04 -14.70
C MET A 366 -6.08 10.92 -14.33
N GLY A 367 -5.40 12.03 -14.07
CA GLY A 367 -3.99 12.06 -13.67
C GLY A 367 -3.73 11.33 -12.35
N SER A 368 -4.54 11.56 -11.34
CA SER A 368 -4.42 10.87 -10.05
C SER A 368 -4.65 9.37 -10.17
N ASN A 369 -5.64 8.96 -10.97
CA ASN A 369 -5.89 7.54 -11.23
C ASN A 369 -4.77 6.86 -12.01
N MET A 370 -4.19 7.55 -12.99
CA MET A 370 -3.08 7.00 -13.79
C MET A 370 -1.77 6.88 -13.01
N GLN A 371 -1.49 7.76 -12.07
CA GLN A 371 -0.33 7.62 -11.18
C GLN A 371 -0.33 6.28 -10.42
N ARG A 372 -1.50 5.80 -10.03
CA ARG A 372 -1.64 4.51 -9.36
C ARG A 372 -1.33 3.30 -10.26
N GLN A 373 -1.38 3.49 -11.57
CA GLN A 373 -1.14 2.44 -12.57
C GLN A 373 0.28 2.44 -13.12
N ALA A 374 1.15 3.32 -12.62
CA ALA A 374 2.53 3.42 -13.10
C ALA A 374 3.34 2.18 -12.77
N VAL A 375 4.04 1.62 -13.76
CA VAL A 375 4.90 0.45 -13.59
C VAL A 375 6.26 0.88 -13.05
N PRO A 376 6.83 0.20 -12.05
CA PRO A 376 8.19 0.44 -11.60
C PRO A 376 9.19 0.22 -12.73
N CYS A 377 9.99 1.24 -13.04
CA CYS A 377 11.07 1.13 -14.00
C CYS A 377 12.31 0.47 -13.38
N LEU A 378 13.17 -0.09 -14.23
CA LEU A 378 14.41 -0.72 -13.79
C LEU A 378 15.32 0.26 -13.04
N ARG A 379 15.41 1.50 -13.53
CA ARG A 379 16.11 2.63 -12.88
C ARG A 379 15.13 3.77 -12.71
N PRO A 380 14.45 3.88 -11.59
CA PRO A 380 13.56 5.02 -11.37
C PRO A 380 14.35 6.31 -11.24
N GLU A 381 13.77 7.40 -11.69
CA GLU A 381 14.32 8.75 -11.63
C GLU A 381 13.34 9.66 -10.91
N LYS A 382 13.81 10.36 -9.88
CA LYS A 382 12.96 11.30 -9.15
C LYS A 382 12.52 12.44 -10.05
N PRO A 383 11.29 12.95 -9.91
CA PRO A 383 10.82 14.04 -10.74
C PRO A 383 11.62 15.32 -10.48
N LEU A 384 11.94 16.07 -11.57
CA LEU A 384 12.57 17.38 -11.47
C LEU A 384 11.62 18.41 -10.84
N VAL A 385 10.34 18.30 -11.12
CA VAL A 385 9.30 19.13 -10.54
C VAL A 385 8.39 18.25 -9.70
N GLY A 386 8.46 18.39 -8.41
CA GLY A 386 7.69 17.62 -7.45
C GLY A 386 6.84 18.53 -6.55
N THR A 387 6.15 17.93 -5.59
CA THR A 387 5.28 18.65 -4.64
C THR A 387 5.80 18.64 -3.21
N GLY A 388 6.88 17.90 -2.93
CA GLY A 388 7.47 17.76 -1.60
C GLY A 388 6.88 16.63 -0.75
N ILE A 389 5.84 15.95 -1.23
CA ILE A 389 5.18 14.83 -0.52
C ILE A 389 5.80 13.48 -0.91
N GLU A 390 6.54 13.42 -1.99
CA GLU A 390 7.15 12.19 -2.52
C GLU A 390 7.97 11.44 -1.47
N ARG A 391 8.76 12.16 -0.69
CA ARG A 391 9.59 11.57 0.36
C ARG A 391 8.75 10.92 1.45
N THR A 392 7.75 11.61 1.94
CA THR A 392 6.83 11.10 2.95
C THR A 392 6.06 9.90 2.45
N ALA A 393 5.59 9.95 1.20
CA ALA A 393 4.87 8.84 0.57
C ALA A 393 5.77 7.59 0.45
N ALA A 394 7.01 7.75 0.01
CA ALA A 394 7.95 6.63 -0.14
C ALA A 394 8.30 5.97 1.21
N ILE A 395 8.54 6.78 2.24
CA ILE A 395 8.88 6.27 3.57
C ILE A 395 7.68 5.60 4.24
N ASP A 396 6.53 6.22 4.21
CA ASP A 396 5.32 5.73 4.89
C ASP A 396 4.71 4.50 4.19
N SER A 397 4.97 4.32 2.90
CA SER A 397 4.56 3.10 2.18
C SER A 397 5.26 1.83 2.65
N GLY A 398 6.39 1.95 3.34
CA GLY A 398 7.19 0.82 3.79
C GLY A 398 8.04 0.16 2.71
N THR A 399 8.12 0.72 1.51
CA THR A 399 8.97 0.20 0.44
C THR A 399 10.45 0.50 0.65
N CYS A 400 10.77 1.62 1.29
CA CYS A 400 12.13 1.97 1.65
C CYS A 400 12.49 1.38 3.02
N VAL A 401 13.72 0.90 3.13
CA VAL A 401 14.27 0.50 4.42
C VAL A 401 14.78 1.73 5.16
N VAL A 402 14.30 1.94 6.36
CA VAL A 402 14.58 3.12 7.19
C VAL A 402 15.37 2.70 8.43
N ALA A 403 16.33 3.50 8.85
CA ALA A 403 17.12 3.24 10.05
C ALA A 403 16.25 3.26 11.32
N LEU A 404 16.24 2.17 12.08
CA LEU A 404 15.52 2.05 13.35
C LEU A 404 16.23 2.82 14.46
N ARG A 405 17.56 2.82 14.41
CA ARG A 405 18.44 3.52 15.36
C ARG A 405 19.60 4.15 14.60
N GLY A 406 20.09 5.27 15.09
CA GLY A 406 21.25 5.95 14.51
C GLY A 406 22.54 5.16 14.72
N GLY A 407 23.46 5.29 13.80
CA GLY A 407 24.75 4.60 13.87
C GLY A 407 25.62 4.82 12.65
N VAL A 408 26.62 3.97 12.51
CA VAL A 408 27.56 3.96 11.40
C VAL A 408 27.35 2.68 10.59
N VAL A 409 27.31 2.79 9.28
CA VAL A 409 27.19 1.64 8.39
C VAL A 409 28.49 0.85 8.41
N ASP A 410 28.43 -0.41 8.87
CA ASP A 410 29.60 -1.28 9.00
C ASP A 410 29.81 -2.13 7.76
N TYR A 411 28.74 -2.65 7.16
CA TYR A 411 28.79 -3.51 5.98
C TYR A 411 27.59 -3.30 5.08
N VAL A 412 27.81 -3.26 3.80
CA VAL A 412 26.77 -3.12 2.76
C VAL A 412 26.94 -4.21 1.71
N ASP A 413 25.85 -4.89 1.43
CA ASP A 413 25.77 -5.96 0.45
C ASP A 413 24.39 -5.82 -0.25
N ALA A 414 24.22 -6.45 -1.37
CA ALA A 414 22.94 -6.47 -2.08
C ALA A 414 21.81 -7.10 -1.24
N ASN A 415 22.11 -8.03 -0.34
CA ASN A 415 21.13 -8.74 0.48
C ASN A 415 20.94 -8.16 1.87
N ARG A 416 21.92 -7.47 2.42
CA ARG A 416 21.85 -6.94 3.78
C ARG A 416 22.68 -5.70 3.98
N VAL A 417 22.26 -4.91 4.94
CA VAL A 417 23.03 -3.76 5.45
C VAL A 417 23.16 -3.92 6.95
N VAL A 418 24.38 -3.77 7.46
CA VAL A 418 24.67 -3.87 8.88
C VAL A 418 25.03 -2.48 9.39
N VAL A 419 24.31 -2.00 10.39
CA VAL A 419 24.53 -0.71 11.04
C VAL A 419 24.97 -0.93 12.47
N ARG A 420 26.13 -0.38 12.83
CA ARG A 420 26.61 -0.34 14.22
C ARG A 420 25.94 0.83 14.92
N VAL A 421 25.07 0.53 15.87
CA VAL A 421 24.28 1.53 16.58
C VAL A 421 25.16 2.37 17.49
N ASN A 422 24.88 3.66 17.62
CA ASN A 422 25.54 4.56 18.56
C ASN A 422 25.36 4.08 20.01
N ASP A 423 26.39 4.22 20.82
CA ASP A 423 26.35 3.81 22.24
C ASP A 423 25.26 4.51 23.04
N GLU A 424 24.93 5.76 22.67
CA GLU A 424 23.87 6.55 23.31
C GLU A 424 22.46 6.01 23.07
N GLU A 425 22.23 5.38 21.93
CA GLU A 425 20.92 4.81 21.53
C GLU A 425 20.79 3.33 21.89
N THR A 426 21.85 2.72 22.41
CA THR A 426 21.84 1.33 22.82
C THR A 426 21.38 1.19 24.26
N VAL A 427 20.31 0.42 24.47
CA VAL A 427 19.83 0.09 25.82
C VAL A 427 20.75 -0.98 26.44
N PRO A 428 21.12 -0.89 27.72
CA PRO A 428 21.88 -1.94 28.39
C PRO A 428 21.22 -3.32 28.24
N GLY A 429 21.95 -4.30 27.73
CA GLY A 429 21.43 -5.64 27.48
C GLY A 429 20.90 -5.90 26.07
N ASP A 430 20.85 -4.88 25.21
CA ASP A 430 20.49 -5.03 23.79
C ASP A 430 21.70 -5.27 22.90
N VAL A 431 21.45 -5.87 21.75
CA VAL A 431 22.44 -6.02 20.69
C VAL A 431 22.75 -4.66 20.09
N GLY A 432 24.03 -4.33 19.93
CA GLY A 432 24.48 -3.04 19.41
C GLY A 432 24.58 -2.97 17.88
N VAL A 433 23.96 -3.88 17.16
CA VAL A 433 23.99 -3.96 15.70
C VAL A 433 22.56 -4.16 15.19
N ASP A 434 22.19 -3.38 14.19
CA ASP A 434 20.97 -3.59 13.43
C ASP A 434 21.33 -4.23 12.07
N ILE A 435 20.72 -5.34 11.77
CA ILE A 435 20.86 -6.04 10.50
C ILE A 435 19.59 -5.84 9.69
N TYR A 436 19.73 -5.20 8.54
CA TYR A 436 18.60 -4.94 7.63
C TYR A 436 18.72 -5.91 6.45
N LYS A 437 17.74 -6.80 6.34
CA LYS A 437 17.65 -7.73 5.22
C LYS A 437 16.81 -7.11 4.10
N LEU A 438 17.37 -7.08 2.90
CA LEU A 438 16.72 -6.48 1.74
C LEU A 438 15.88 -7.51 0.97
N THR A 439 14.71 -7.10 0.53
CA THR A 439 13.85 -7.91 -0.35
C THR A 439 14.36 -7.83 -1.77
N LYS A 440 14.58 -8.98 -2.40
CA LYS A 440 15.12 -9.08 -3.76
C LYS A 440 14.14 -9.76 -4.70
N TYR A 441 13.81 -9.14 -5.82
CA TYR A 441 13.07 -9.71 -6.95
C TYR A 441 11.87 -10.57 -6.58
N THR A 442 10.97 -10.04 -5.79
CA THR A 442 9.72 -10.70 -5.46
C THR A 442 8.59 -10.23 -6.37
N ARG A 443 7.63 -11.10 -6.61
CA ARG A 443 6.44 -10.80 -7.39
C ARG A 443 5.44 -9.99 -6.57
N SER A 444 4.91 -8.92 -7.15
CA SER A 444 3.75 -8.22 -6.59
C SER A 444 2.44 -8.88 -7.05
N ASN A 445 1.32 -8.45 -6.48
CA ASN A 445 -0.02 -8.95 -6.86
C ASN A 445 -0.35 -8.69 -8.34
N GLN A 446 0.23 -7.66 -8.94
CA GLN A 446 0.06 -7.28 -10.35
C GLN A 446 1.22 -7.74 -11.24
N ASN A 447 2.00 -8.71 -10.80
CA ASN A 447 3.15 -9.26 -11.51
C ASN A 447 4.32 -8.26 -11.72
N THR A 448 4.34 -7.17 -11.02
CA THR A 448 5.45 -6.22 -11.06
C THR A 448 6.59 -6.68 -10.13
N ASN A 449 7.78 -6.15 -10.34
CA ASN A 449 8.95 -6.50 -9.57
C ASN A 449 9.08 -5.66 -8.30
N ILE A 450 9.27 -6.32 -7.17
CA ILE A 450 9.61 -5.67 -5.90
C ILE A 450 11.07 -6.00 -5.60
N ASN A 451 11.92 -4.98 -5.57
CA ASN A 451 13.35 -5.10 -5.33
C ASN A 451 13.86 -3.91 -4.53
N GLN A 452 14.69 -4.19 -3.52
CA GLN A 452 15.31 -3.14 -2.70
C GLN A 452 16.81 -3.06 -3.00
N ARG A 453 17.30 -1.83 -3.11
CA ARG A 453 18.72 -1.55 -3.40
C ARG A 453 19.28 -0.63 -2.32
N PRO A 454 20.45 -0.95 -1.73
CA PRO A 454 21.07 -0.08 -0.75
C PRO A 454 21.58 1.22 -1.42
N ILE A 455 21.40 2.35 -0.74
CA ILE A 455 21.89 3.65 -1.19
C ILE A 455 23.04 4.18 -0.34
N VAL A 456 23.33 3.52 0.76
CA VAL A 456 24.39 3.90 1.70
C VAL A 456 25.67 3.18 1.35
N LYS A 457 26.80 3.79 1.73
CA LYS A 457 28.13 3.22 1.59
C LYS A 457 28.70 2.87 2.97
N GLN A 458 29.66 1.94 2.98
CA GLN A 458 30.35 1.58 4.20
C GLN A 458 31.02 2.81 4.84
N GLY A 459 30.84 2.97 6.14
CA GLY A 459 31.43 4.07 6.92
C GLY A 459 30.57 5.34 7.00
N GLU A 460 29.43 5.41 6.32
CA GLU A 460 28.51 6.54 6.42
C GLU A 460 27.83 6.56 7.79
N ARG A 461 27.64 7.79 8.33
CA ARG A 461 26.86 8.00 9.54
C ARG A 461 25.41 8.17 9.22
N MET A 462 24.56 7.56 10.02
CA MET A 462 23.11 7.60 9.86
C MET A 462 22.44 8.03 11.16
N ALA A 463 21.39 8.81 11.03
CA ALA A 463 20.48 9.13 12.12
C ALA A 463 19.24 8.20 12.06
N LYS A 464 18.51 8.11 13.15
CA LYS A 464 17.22 7.43 13.20
C LYS A 464 16.27 8.05 12.16
N GLY A 465 15.65 7.20 11.37
CA GLY A 465 14.69 7.63 10.33
C GLY A 465 15.31 7.92 8.95
N ASP A 466 16.64 7.82 8.79
CA ASP A 466 17.28 7.94 7.48
C ASP A 466 17.01 6.72 6.61
N VAL A 467 16.87 6.95 5.30
CA VAL A 467 16.66 5.88 4.34
C VAL A 467 17.97 5.14 4.07
N ILE A 468 17.93 3.83 4.21
CA ILE A 468 19.09 2.95 3.99
C ILE A 468 19.05 2.34 2.59
N ALA A 469 17.89 1.93 2.12
CA ALA A 469 17.69 1.28 0.85
C ALA A 469 16.44 1.76 0.14
N ASP A 470 16.53 1.93 -1.17
CA ASP A 470 15.40 2.27 -2.03
C ASP A 470 14.61 1.01 -2.40
N GLY A 471 13.28 1.13 -2.42
CA GLY A 471 12.39 0.10 -2.91
C GLY A 471 12.02 0.26 -4.39
N ALA A 472 10.95 -0.39 -4.80
CA ALA A 472 10.40 -0.22 -6.14
C ALA A 472 9.85 1.20 -6.32
N SER A 473 10.05 1.79 -7.48
CA SER A 473 9.61 3.16 -7.81
C SER A 473 10.08 4.23 -6.81
N THR A 474 11.25 4.07 -6.25
CA THR A 474 11.85 5.07 -5.35
C THR A 474 13.26 5.42 -5.79
N ASP A 475 13.66 6.66 -5.58
CA ASP A 475 15.01 7.17 -5.86
C ASP A 475 15.45 8.07 -4.69
N LEU A 476 16.53 7.66 -4.01
CA LEU A 476 17.08 8.34 -2.82
C LEU A 476 16.02 8.64 -1.75
N GLY A 477 15.09 7.71 -1.55
CA GLY A 477 14.01 7.82 -0.57
C GLY A 477 12.84 8.69 -1.02
N GLU A 478 12.82 9.14 -2.25
CA GLU A 478 11.69 9.87 -2.84
C GLU A 478 10.95 9.00 -3.86
N LEU A 479 9.64 9.18 -3.93
CA LEU A 479 8.80 8.46 -4.87
C LEU A 479 9.13 8.87 -6.32
N ALA A 480 9.49 7.89 -7.14
CA ALA A 480 9.87 8.07 -8.53
C ALA A 480 9.06 7.12 -9.42
N LEU A 481 7.91 7.57 -9.90
CA LEU A 481 6.96 6.74 -10.66
C LEU A 481 7.32 6.59 -12.15
N GLY A 482 8.20 7.42 -12.67
CA GLY A 482 8.54 7.43 -14.09
C GLY A 482 9.91 8.00 -14.36
N GLN A 483 10.07 8.63 -15.53
CA GLN A 483 11.31 9.21 -16.03
C GLN A 483 11.10 10.66 -16.49
N ASN A 484 12.12 11.50 -16.33
CA ASN A 484 12.11 12.85 -16.87
C ASN A 484 12.58 12.83 -18.33
N MET A 485 11.72 13.24 -19.25
CA MET A 485 11.97 13.22 -20.69
C MET A 485 12.00 14.63 -21.26
N LEU A 486 12.89 14.85 -22.22
CA LEU A 486 12.90 16.06 -23.02
C LEU A 486 11.76 16.02 -24.04
N VAL A 487 10.76 16.86 -23.85
CA VAL A 487 9.51 16.87 -24.60
C VAL A 487 9.40 18.15 -25.43
N ALA A 488 8.87 18.03 -26.65
CA ALA A 488 8.45 19.15 -27.46
C ALA A 488 6.98 19.01 -27.84
N PHE A 489 6.29 20.14 -27.87
CA PHE A 489 4.88 20.20 -28.27
C PHE A 489 4.80 20.69 -29.73
N MET A 490 4.83 19.78 -30.68
CA MET A 490 4.74 20.04 -32.10
C MET A 490 4.09 18.89 -32.85
N PRO A 491 3.34 19.14 -33.92
CA PRO A 491 2.90 18.06 -34.81
C PRO A 491 4.12 17.53 -35.60
N TRP A 492 4.20 16.22 -35.76
CA TRP A 492 5.27 15.58 -36.52
C TRP A 492 4.71 14.50 -37.46
N ASN A 493 4.60 14.81 -38.76
CA ASN A 493 4.17 13.89 -39.82
C ASN A 493 2.94 13.00 -39.52
N GLY A 494 2.03 13.46 -38.67
CA GLY A 494 0.85 12.75 -38.27
C GLY A 494 1.06 11.57 -37.30
N TYR A 495 2.28 11.30 -36.89
CA TYR A 495 2.57 10.21 -35.95
C TYR A 495 2.20 10.51 -34.50
N ASN A 496 1.86 11.72 -34.18
CA ASN A 496 1.36 12.13 -32.86
C ASN A 496 -0.11 12.61 -32.90
N PHE A 497 -0.84 12.18 -33.93
CA PHE A 497 -2.26 12.50 -34.09
C PHE A 497 -3.12 11.85 -32.99
N GLU A 498 -4.09 12.57 -32.45
CA GLU A 498 -5.04 12.11 -31.43
C GLU A 498 -4.36 11.35 -30.27
N ASP A 499 -3.51 12.04 -29.49
CA ASP A 499 -2.84 11.49 -28.32
C ASP A 499 -1.79 10.41 -28.61
N SER A 500 -1.41 10.20 -29.84
CA SER A 500 -0.28 9.35 -30.16
C SER A 500 1.03 10.00 -29.70
N ILE A 501 1.98 9.20 -29.29
CA ILE A 501 3.26 9.66 -28.78
C ILE A 501 4.37 9.18 -29.72
N LEU A 502 5.22 10.10 -30.15
CA LEU A 502 6.42 9.80 -30.89
C LEU A 502 7.61 9.73 -29.94
N ILE A 503 8.36 8.65 -29.97
CA ILE A 503 9.50 8.39 -29.07
C ILE A 503 10.77 8.19 -29.87
N SER A 504 11.89 8.70 -29.32
CA SER A 504 13.23 8.44 -29.84
C SER A 504 13.70 7.03 -29.51
N GLU A 505 14.41 6.40 -30.42
CA GLU A 505 15.06 5.10 -30.20
C GLU A 505 16.05 5.12 -29.03
N ARG A 506 16.67 6.27 -28.74
CA ARG A 506 17.57 6.43 -27.60
C ARG A 506 16.90 6.12 -26.26
N VAL A 507 15.62 6.48 -26.10
CA VAL A 507 14.85 6.19 -24.89
C VAL A 507 14.76 4.68 -24.64
N VAL A 508 14.58 3.92 -25.69
CA VAL A 508 14.50 2.45 -25.60
C VAL A 508 15.88 1.82 -25.40
N SER A 509 16.90 2.31 -26.12
CA SER A 509 18.27 1.78 -26.03
C SER A 509 18.93 2.03 -24.68
N ASP A 510 18.61 3.16 -24.02
CA ASP A 510 19.11 3.50 -22.69
C ASP A 510 18.33 2.82 -21.55
N ASP A 511 17.39 1.93 -21.85
CA ASP A 511 16.54 1.22 -20.89
C ASP A 511 15.80 2.16 -19.92
N ARG A 512 15.33 3.31 -20.39
CA ARG A 512 14.70 4.33 -19.54
C ARG A 512 13.37 3.82 -18.94
N PHE A 513 12.55 3.16 -19.72
CA PHE A 513 11.25 2.61 -19.30
C PHE A 513 11.21 1.09 -19.26
N THR A 514 12.34 0.43 -19.29
CA THR A 514 12.40 -1.03 -19.19
C THR A 514 11.95 -1.47 -17.81
N SER A 515 11.04 -2.45 -17.77
CA SER A 515 10.49 -3.00 -16.54
C SER A 515 10.65 -4.51 -16.49
N ILE A 516 10.71 -5.06 -15.28
CA ILE A 516 10.74 -6.49 -15.04
C ILE A 516 9.37 -6.92 -14.52
N HIS A 517 8.82 -7.96 -15.13
CA HIS A 517 7.57 -8.57 -14.73
C HIS A 517 7.82 -10.01 -14.35
N ILE A 518 7.25 -10.47 -13.25
CA ILE A 518 7.40 -11.83 -12.76
C ILE A 518 6.04 -12.52 -12.86
N GLU A 519 5.99 -13.54 -13.73
CA GLU A 519 4.79 -14.34 -13.94
C GLU A 519 4.84 -15.60 -13.06
N GLU A 520 3.74 -15.93 -12.43
CA GLU A 520 3.57 -17.17 -11.68
C GLU A 520 2.74 -18.17 -12.48
N LEU A 521 3.31 -19.33 -12.75
CA LEU A 521 2.66 -20.42 -13.44
C LEU A 521 2.53 -21.61 -12.50
N THR A 522 1.32 -22.13 -12.33
CA THR A 522 1.01 -23.18 -11.35
C THR A 522 0.47 -24.41 -12.06
N VAL A 523 0.98 -25.58 -11.66
CA VAL A 523 0.43 -26.88 -12.06
C VAL A 523 0.06 -27.69 -10.82
N VAL A 524 -1.04 -28.38 -10.88
CA VAL A 524 -1.58 -29.19 -9.79
C VAL A 524 -1.74 -30.63 -10.23
N ALA A 525 -1.14 -31.56 -9.50
CA ALA A 525 -1.37 -33.00 -9.68
C ALA A 525 -2.51 -33.43 -8.76
N ARG A 526 -3.60 -33.91 -9.35
CA ARG A 526 -4.82 -34.33 -8.61
C ARG A 526 -4.93 -35.84 -8.64
N ASP A 527 -5.65 -36.37 -7.64
CA ASP A 527 -6.07 -37.75 -7.64
C ASP A 527 -7.36 -37.87 -8.43
N THR A 528 -7.33 -38.67 -9.52
CA THR A 528 -8.48 -38.91 -10.37
C THR A 528 -9.05 -40.30 -10.12
N LYS A 529 -10.30 -40.56 -10.59
CA LYS A 529 -10.97 -41.87 -10.50
C LYS A 529 -10.21 -42.99 -11.22
N LEU A 530 -9.41 -42.62 -12.22
CA LEU A 530 -8.62 -43.54 -13.05
C LEU A 530 -7.22 -43.79 -12.52
N GLY A 531 -6.83 -43.04 -11.51
CA GLY A 531 -5.51 -43.09 -10.90
C GLY A 531 -4.95 -41.68 -10.61
N PRO A 532 -3.87 -41.57 -9.89
CA PRO A 532 -3.26 -40.28 -9.59
C PRO A 532 -2.54 -39.72 -10.82
N GLU A 533 -2.62 -38.40 -11.00
CA GLU A 533 -1.76 -37.67 -11.95
C GLU A 533 -0.32 -37.68 -11.43
N GLU A 534 0.63 -37.81 -12.33
CA GLU A 534 2.04 -37.87 -12.00
C GLU A 534 2.83 -36.76 -12.68
N ILE A 535 3.75 -36.16 -11.93
CA ILE A 535 4.73 -35.22 -12.46
C ILE A 535 6.01 -35.97 -12.77
N THR A 536 6.33 -36.09 -14.07
CA THR A 536 7.44 -36.89 -14.57
C THR A 536 8.05 -36.29 -15.84
N ARG A 537 9.31 -36.60 -16.08
CA ARG A 537 9.99 -36.30 -17.34
C ARG A 537 9.63 -37.27 -18.47
N ASP A 538 9.13 -38.41 -18.11
CA ASP A 538 8.77 -39.46 -19.09
C ASP A 538 7.45 -39.15 -19.78
N ILE A 539 7.54 -38.39 -20.85
CA ILE A 539 6.41 -37.98 -21.70
C ILE A 539 6.67 -38.46 -23.13
N SER A 540 5.85 -39.37 -23.61
CA SER A 540 6.06 -40.04 -24.87
C SER A 540 5.97 -39.15 -26.12
N ASN A 541 5.22 -38.05 -26.04
CA ASN A 541 4.92 -37.20 -27.19
C ASN A 541 5.94 -36.07 -27.42
N LEU A 542 6.91 -35.90 -26.53
CA LEU A 542 7.90 -34.83 -26.58
C LEU A 542 9.27 -35.36 -27.03
N SER A 543 9.93 -34.57 -27.86
CA SER A 543 11.31 -34.86 -28.25
C SER A 543 12.30 -34.58 -27.10
N GLU A 544 13.47 -35.21 -27.19
CA GLU A 544 14.54 -34.93 -26.22
C GLU A 544 14.96 -33.45 -26.17
N ALA A 545 14.90 -32.75 -27.29
CA ALA A 545 15.18 -31.32 -27.34
C ALA A 545 14.18 -30.50 -26.51
N GLN A 546 12.91 -30.87 -26.50
CA GLN A 546 11.89 -30.24 -25.66
C GLN A 546 12.04 -30.58 -24.18
N LEU A 547 12.52 -31.79 -23.87
CA LEU A 547 12.72 -32.24 -22.50
C LEU A 547 14.08 -31.83 -21.90
N SER A 548 14.99 -31.26 -22.71
CA SER A 548 16.37 -30.92 -22.26
C SER A 548 16.42 -29.93 -21.11
N ARG A 549 15.39 -29.10 -20.95
CA ARG A 549 15.29 -28.10 -19.87
C ARG A 549 14.70 -28.64 -18.58
N LEU A 550 14.17 -29.87 -18.60
CA LEU A 550 13.60 -30.52 -17.43
C LEU A 550 14.65 -31.37 -16.72
N ASP A 551 14.56 -31.42 -15.40
CA ASP A 551 15.35 -32.33 -14.59
C ASP A 551 14.75 -33.76 -14.56
N GLU A 552 15.38 -34.67 -13.78
CA GLU A 552 14.87 -36.04 -13.65
C GLU A 552 13.45 -36.10 -13.06
N SER A 553 13.05 -35.13 -12.27
CA SER A 553 11.70 -35.03 -11.68
C SER A 553 10.67 -34.41 -12.61
N GLY A 554 11.05 -33.97 -13.80
CA GLY A 554 10.16 -33.35 -14.76
C GLY A 554 9.89 -31.87 -14.53
N ILE A 555 10.72 -31.19 -13.78
CA ILE A 555 10.58 -29.76 -13.45
C ILE A 555 11.73 -28.99 -14.09
N VAL A 556 11.46 -27.82 -14.64
CA VAL A 556 12.45 -26.96 -15.29
C VAL A 556 13.55 -26.52 -14.31
N TYR A 557 14.77 -26.38 -14.82
CA TYR A 557 15.89 -25.84 -14.04
C TYR A 557 15.73 -24.35 -13.81
N ILE A 558 16.19 -23.89 -12.64
CA ILE A 558 16.29 -22.47 -12.34
C ILE A 558 17.38 -21.86 -13.23
N GLY A 559 17.07 -20.73 -13.86
CA GLY A 559 17.97 -20.05 -14.80
C GLY A 559 17.77 -20.47 -16.26
N ALA A 560 16.85 -21.39 -16.56
CA ALA A 560 16.53 -21.77 -17.93
C ALA A 560 15.80 -20.65 -18.66
N GLU A 561 16.23 -20.33 -19.87
CA GLU A 561 15.50 -19.43 -20.77
C GLU A 561 14.38 -20.19 -21.43
N VAL A 562 13.16 -19.65 -21.33
CA VAL A 562 11.95 -20.28 -21.87
C VAL A 562 11.22 -19.34 -22.81
N GLU A 563 10.59 -19.93 -23.83
CA GLU A 563 9.76 -19.22 -24.81
C GLU A 563 8.33 -19.77 -24.77
N ALA A 564 7.40 -19.12 -25.44
CA ALA A 564 6.04 -19.59 -25.53
C ALA A 564 5.94 -21.01 -26.11
N GLY A 565 5.22 -21.89 -25.44
CA GLY A 565 5.06 -23.29 -25.82
C GLY A 565 6.07 -24.27 -25.23
N ASP A 566 7.12 -23.80 -24.58
CA ASP A 566 8.08 -24.69 -23.90
C ASP A 566 7.46 -25.35 -22.67
N VAL A 567 7.83 -26.58 -22.40
CA VAL A 567 7.36 -27.33 -21.24
C VAL A 567 8.11 -26.91 -19.99
N LEU A 568 7.39 -26.47 -18.96
CA LEU A 568 7.95 -26.11 -17.66
C LEU A 568 7.90 -27.26 -16.66
N VAL A 569 6.76 -27.96 -16.61
CA VAL A 569 6.57 -29.09 -15.72
C VAL A 569 5.88 -30.19 -16.51
N GLY A 570 6.51 -31.35 -16.58
CA GLY A 570 5.95 -32.52 -17.25
C GLY A 570 4.94 -33.21 -16.35
N LYS A 571 3.69 -33.28 -16.79
CA LYS A 571 2.62 -33.97 -16.09
C LYS A 571 1.86 -34.89 -17.03
N VAL A 572 1.55 -36.10 -16.57
CA VAL A 572 0.76 -37.08 -17.29
C VAL A 572 -0.48 -37.46 -16.51
N THR A 573 -1.62 -37.57 -17.19
CA THR A 573 -2.92 -37.93 -16.63
C THR A 573 -3.35 -39.29 -17.17
N PRO A 574 -3.79 -40.24 -16.30
CA PRO A 574 -4.30 -41.53 -16.78
C PRO A 574 -5.55 -41.36 -17.66
N LYS A 575 -5.59 -42.10 -18.75
CA LYS A 575 -6.72 -42.17 -19.66
C LYS A 575 -7.56 -43.43 -19.45
N GLY A 576 -8.89 -43.25 -19.44
CA GLY A 576 -9.82 -44.36 -19.55
C GLY A 576 -10.11 -44.73 -21.01
N GLU A 577 -10.66 -45.90 -21.25
CA GLU A 577 -11.03 -46.37 -22.58
C GLU A 577 -12.00 -45.41 -23.32
N THR A 578 -12.83 -44.67 -22.60
CA THR A 578 -13.80 -43.71 -23.14
C THR A 578 -13.19 -42.40 -23.60
N GLN A 579 -11.98 -42.09 -23.17
CA GLN A 579 -11.26 -40.85 -23.48
C GLN A 579 -10.26 -40.97 -24.62
N LEU A 580 -10.11 -42.19 -25.17
CA LEU A 580 -9.28 -42.44 -26.35
C LEU A 580 -9.91 -41.85 -27.59
N THR A 581 -9.10 -41.15 -28.41
CA THR A 581 -9.56 -40.74 -29.75
C THR A 581 -9.79 -41.95 -30.63
N PRO A 582 -10.65 -41.87 -31.67
CA PRO A 582 -10.85 -42.99 -32.61
C PRO A 582 -9.54 -43.50 -33.22
N GLU A 583 -8.58 -42.63 -33.49
CA GLU A 583 -7.25 -42.98 -34.00
C GLU A 583 -6.42 -43.77 -33.01
N GLU A 584 -6.45 -43.35 -31.71
CA GLU A 584 -5.77 -44.09 -30.63
C GLU A 584 -6.41 -45.45 -30.38
N LYS A 585 -7.74 -45.59 -30.47
CA LYS A 585 -8.45 -46.86 -30.40
C LYS A 585 -8.04 -47.79 -31.51
N LEU A 586 -7.91 -47.25 -32.73
CA LEU A 586 -7.48 -48.01 -33.89
C LEU A 586 -6.04 -48.49 -33.75
N LEU A 587 -5.13 -47.63 -33.29
CA LEU A 587 -3.74 -47.97 -33.01
C LEU A 587 -3.60 -49.02 -31.90
N ARG A 588 -4.44 -48.95 -30.89
CA ARG A 588 -4.47 -49.93 -29.80
C ARG A 588 -4.98 -51.28 -30.28
N ALA A 589 -5.96 -51.31 -31.21
CA ALA A 589 -6.47 -52.52 -31.81
C ALA A 589 -5.47 -53.16 -32.78
N ILE A 590 -4.68 -52.37 -33.52
CA ILE A 590 -3.72 -52.86 -34.53
C ILE A 590 -2.39 -53.26 -33.90
N PHE A 591 -1.84 -52.46 -32.99
CA PHE A 591 -0.51 -52.63 -32.44
C PHE A 591 -0.50 -53.16 -30.99
N GLY A 592 -1.64 -53.52 -30.42
CA GLY A 592 -1.76 -53.99 -29.06
C GLY A 592 -1.54 -52.87 -28.04
N GLU A 593 -0.94 -53.15 -26.90
CA GLU A 593 -0.79 -52.19 -25.77
C GLU A 593 0.19 -51.05 -26.02
N LYS A 594 0.57 -50.75 -27.25
CA LYS A 594 1.54 -49.65 -27.56
C LYS A 594 0.91 -48.26 -27.57
N ALA A 595 -0.39 -48.11 -27.47
CA ALA A 595 -1.01 -46.81 -27.23
C ALA A 595 -0.78 -46.40 -25.78
N SER A 596 -0.28 -45.16 -25.52
CA SER A 596 0.00 -44.73 -24.19
C SER A 596 -1.28 -44.63 -23.33
N ASP A 597 -1.27 -45.23 -22.16
CA ASP A 597 -2.38 -45.17 -21.19
C ASP A 597 -2.50 -43.82 -20.51
N VAL A 598 -1.61 -42.89 -20.83
CA VAL A 598 -1.52 -41.57 -20.20
C VAL A 598 -1.61 -40.43 -21.24
N LYS A 599 -2.26 -39.36 -20.83
CA LYS A 599 -2.37 -38.14 -21.63
C LYS A 599 -1.38 -37.10 -21.12
N ASP A 600 -0.70 -36.40 -22.03
CA ASP A 600 0.13 -35.27 -21.71
C ASP A 600 -0.72 -34.07 -21.32
N THR A 601 -0.62 -33.64 -20.06
CA THR A 601 -1.24 -32.44 -19.48
C THR A 601 -0.21 -31.48 -18.88
N SER A 602 1.00 -31.49 -19.44
CA SER A 602 2.13 -30.70 -18.94
C SER A 602 1.86 -29.21 -18.93
N LEU A 603 2.44 -28.53 -17.95
CA LEU A 603 2.42 -27.06 -17.89
C LEU A 603 3.36 -26.50 -18.96
N ARG A 604 2.82 -25.67 -19.84
CA ARG A 604 3.57 -24.98 -20.90
C ARG A 604 3.55 -23.49 -20.67
N VAL A 605 4.56 -22.83 -21.20
CA VAL A 605 4.61 -21.34 -21.17
C VAL A 605 3.47 -20.79 -22.03
N PRO A 606 2.61 -19.91 -21.47
CA PRO A 606 1.54 -19.26 -22.23
C PRO A 606 2.07 -18.43 -23.40
N SER A 607 1.20 -18.18 -24.39
CA SER A 607 1.53 -17.33 -25.53
C SER A 607 1.94 -15.91 -25.09
N GLY A 608 2.98 -15.37 -25.72
CA GLY A 608 3.47 -14.03 -25.48
C GLY A 608 4.39 -13.87 -24.28
N ILE A 609 4.73 -14.95 -23.57
CA ILE A 609 5.68 -14.95 -22.48
C ILE A 609 7.01 -15.53 -22.96
N SER A 610 8.07 -14.79 -22.77
CA SER A 610 9.44 -15.20 -23.05
C SER A 610 10.35 -14.64 -21.98
N GLY A 611 11.01 -15.48 -21.24
CA GLY A 611 11.82 -15.01 -20.11
C GLY A 611 12.70 -16.09 -19.51
N CYS A 612 13.18 -15.84 -18.30
CA CYS A 612 14.05 -16.74 -17.54
C CYS A 612 13.34 -17.23 -16.27
N VAL A 613 13.47 -18.50 -15.98
CA VAL A 613 12.96 -19.09 -14.75
C VAL A 613 13.84 -18.65 -13.58
N ILE A 614 13.26 -17.94 -12.63
CA ILE A 614 13.99 -17.41 -11.46
C ILE A 614 13.78 -18.24 -10.20
N ASP A 615 12.64 -18.89 -10.06
CA ASP A 615 12.32 -19.70 -8.89
C ASP A 615 11.34 -20.82 -9.21
N VAL A 616 11.41 -21.89 -8.44
CA VAL A 616 10.49 -23.03 -8.49
C VAL A 616 10.14 -23.44 -7.07
N GLN A 617 8.86 -23.59 -6.79
CA GLN A 617 8.35 -24.07 -5.50
C GLN A 617 7.54 -25.34 -5.71
N VAL A 618 7.83 -26.36 -4.91
CA VAL A 618 7.15 -27.65 -4.96
C VAL A 618 6.48 -27.90 -3.62
N PHE A 619 5.17 -28.10 -3.65
CA PHE A 619 4.34 -28.42 -2.49
C PHE A 619 3.85 -29.86 -2.60
N THR A 620 4.09 -30.64 -1.57
CA THR A 620 3.69 -32.05 -1.52
C THR A 620 2.77 -32.26 -0.33
N ARG A 621 1.66 -33.03 -0.52
CA ARG A 621 0.76 -33.36 0.57
C ARG A 621 1.47 -34.21 1.63
N GLU A 622 1.10 -34.03 2.88
CA GLU A 622 1.55 -34.87 3.98
C GLU A 622 1.24 -36.36 3.73
N GLY A 623 2.21 -37.23 3.97
CA GLY A 623 2.07 -38.68 3.74
C GLY A 623 2.44 -39.16 2.35
N ILE A 624 2.84 -38.28 1.42
CA ILE A 624 3.31 -38.63 0.09
C ILE A 624 4.84 -38.49 0.04
N GLU A 625 5.52 -39.42 -0.59
CA GLU A 625 6.96 -39.35 -0.79
C GLU A 625 7.37 -38.14 -1.61
N ARG A 626 8.41 -37.46 -1.17
CA ARG A 626 8.97 -36.29 -1.88
C ARG A 626 9.91 -36.73 -2.98
N ASP A 627 9.84 -36.04 -4.11
CA ASP A 627 10.76 -36.25 -5.23
C ASP A 627 12.18 -35.77 -4.88
N LYS A 628 13.17 -36.19 -5.66
CA LYS A 628 14.54 -35.69 -5.55
C LYS A 628 14.61 -34.17 -5.63
N ARG A 629 13.86 -33.54 -6.55
CA ARG A 629 13.83 -32.08 -6.71
C ARG A 629 13.27 -31.40 -5.48
N SER A 630 12.17 -31.88 -4.93
CA SER A 630 11.58 -31.36 -3.70
C SER A 630 12.52 -31.47 -2.52
N SER A 631 13.19 -32.60 -2.37
CA SER A 631 14.20 -32.82 -1.33
C SER A 631 15.40 -31.88 -1.50
N GLN A 632 15.90 -31.70 -2.71
CA GLN A 632 16.97 -30.76 -3.00
C GLN A 632 16.61 -29.32 -2.71
N ILE A 633 15.41 -28.88 -3.06
CA ILE A 633 14.92 -27.51 -2.78
C ILE A 633 14.90 -27.27 -1.26
N ILE A 634 14.38 -28.22 -0.50
CA ILE A 634 14.32 -28.13 0.96
C ILE A 634 15.73 -28.11 1.58
N GLU A 635 16.61 -28.98 1.15
CA GLU A 635 17.98 -29.01 1.64
C GLU A 635 18.74 -27.73 1.32
N ASP A 636 18.60 -27.19 0.10
CA ASP A 636 19.24 -25.96 -0.32
C ASP A 636 18.69 -24.75 0.47
N GLU A 637 17.39 -24.70 0.69
CA GLU A 637 16.74 -23.64 1.48
C GLU A 637 17.20 -23.68 2.94
N LEU A 638 17.23 -24.87 3.54
CA LEU A 638 17.74 -25.05 4.91
C LEU A 638 19.22 -24.69 5.04
N ARG A 639 20.03 -25.06 4.06
CA ARG A 639 21.45 -24.70 4.06
C ARG A 639 21.67 -23.21 3.96
N ARG A 640 20.95 -22.53 3.04
CA ARG A 640 21.00 -21.07 2.91
C ARG A 640 20.57 -20.38 4.19
N TYR A 641 19.48 -20.84 4.78
CA TYR A 641 18.97 -20.29 6.04
C TYR A 641 19.95 -20.48 7.20
N LYS A 642 20.57 -21.66 7.31
CA LYS A 642 21.60 -21.95 8.29
C LYS A 642 22.84 -21.05 8.11
N THR A 643 23.28 -20.87 6.89
CA THR A 643 24.41 -19.99 6.56
C THR A 643 24.10 -18.54 6.91
N ASP A 644 22.90 -18.06 6.57
CA ASP A 644 22.44 -16.71 6.88
C ASP A 644 22.38 -16.46 8.39
N LEU A 645 21.81 -17.38 9.16
CA LEU A 645 21.78 -17.30 10.61
C LEU A 645 23.17 -17.35 11.24
N ALA A 646 24.07 -18.18 10.69
CA ALA A 646 25.45 -18.24 11.14
C ALA A 646 26.19 -16.92 10.90
N ASP A 647 25.97 -16.28 9.76
CA ASP A 647 26.54 -14.97 9.45
C ASP A 647 25.99 -13.87 10.36
N GLN A 648 24.68 -13.86 10.61
CA GLN A 648 24.06 -12.91 11.54
C GLN A 648 24.62 -13.09 12.95
N MET A 649 24.76 -14.34 13.42
CA MET A 649 25.33 -14.63 14.72
C MET A 649 26.78 -14.17 14.82
N ARG A 650 27.58 -14.38 13.79
CA ARG A 650 28.96 -13.90 13.72
C ARG A 650 29.05 -12.38 13.81
N ILE A 651 28.16 -11.65 13.11
CA ILE A 651 28.09 -10.18 13.18
C ILE A 651 27.76 -9.72 14.59
N VAL A 652 26.76 -10.33 15.22
CA VAL A 652 26.36 -10.02 16.59
C VAL A 652 27.49 -10.30 17.59
N GLU A 653 28.15 -11.43 17.46
CA GLU A 653 29.31 -11.80 18.28
C GLU A 653 30.46 -10.80 18.14
N SER A 654 30.79 -10.43 16.91
CA SER A 654 31.86 -9.46 16.63
C SER A 654 31.58 -8.11 17.29
N ASP A 655 30.36 -7.60 17.19
CA ASP A 655 29.98 -6.37 17.85
C ASP A 655 30.01 -6.48 19.37
N THR A 656 29.48 -7.58 19.91
CA THR A 656 29.48 -7.83 21.36
C THR A 656 30.90 -7.88 21.91
N PHE A 657 31.82 -8.55 21.22
CA PHE A 657 33.21 -8.60 21.63
C PHE A 657 33.95 -7.26 21.49
N GLU A 658 33.67 -6.46 20.49
CA GLU A 658 34.21 -5.10 20.40
C GLU A 658 33.76 -4.23 21.58
N ARG A 659 32.48 -4.30 21.93
CA ARG A 659 31.96 -3.59 23.12
C ARG A 659 32.56 -4.08 24.40
N LEU A 660 32.72 -5.39 24.50
CA LEU A 660 33.35 -6.03 25.62
C LEU A 660 34.81 -5.58 25.76
N GLU A 661 35.56 -5.49 24.67
CA GLU A 661 36.92 -4.97 24.65
C GLU A 661 36.97 -3.52 25.16
N ARG A 662 36.09 -2.65 24.71
CA ARG A 662 35.99 -1.27 25.20
C ARG A 662 35.63 -1.18 26.68
N LEU A 663 34.70 -2.06 27.11
CA LEU A 663 34.31 -2.12 28.52
C LEU A 663 35.43 -2.61 29.43
N LEU A 664 36.18 -3.62 29.01
CA LEU A 664 37.22 -4.25 29.82
C LEU A 664 38.55 -3.49 29.80
N THR A 665 38.90 -2.81 28.71
CA THR A 665 40.18 -2.09 28.57
C THR A 665 40.29 -0.94 29.60
N GLY A 666 41.35 -0.96 30.40
CA GLY A 666 41.58 0.09 31.43
C GLY A 666 40.81 -0.12 32.72
N LYS A 667 39.98 -1.14 32.85
CA LYS A 667 39.28 -1.47 34.11
C LYS A 667 40.15 -2.34 35.04
N THR A 668 39.92 -2.21 36.34
CA THR A 668 40.58 -3.01 37.36
C THR A 668 39.91 -4.35 37.54
N ALA A 669 40.66 -5.46 37.47
CA ALA A 669 40.13 -6.81 37.59
C ALA A 669 40.23 -7.36 39.01
N ASN A 670 39.20 -8.12 39.45
CA ASN A 670 39.22 -8.88 40.70
C ASN A 670 39.56 -10.40 40.50
N GLY A 671 40.14 -10.75 39.39
CA GLY A 671 40.45 -12.10 39.02
C GLY A 671 39.93 -12.46 37.64
N GLY A 672 40.41 -13.51 37.03
CA GLY A 672 39.99 -13.95 35.69
C GLY A 672 40.82 -15.06 35.14
N PRO A 673 40.62 -15.48 33.84
CA PRO A 673 41.39 -16.53 33.19
C PRO A 673 42.90 -16.31 33.19
N LYS A 674 43.69 -17.37 33.07
CA LYS A 674 45.16 -17.35 33.09
C LYS A 674 45.75 -16.73 34.34
N LYS A 675 45.15 -16.97 35.51
CA LYS A 675 45.60 -16.50 36.81
C LYS A 675 45.83 -14.98 36.91
N LEU A 676 44.87 -14.22 36.37
CA LEU A 676 44.91 -12.78 36.49
C LEU A 676 44.85 -12.33 37.95
N ALA A 677 45.86 -11.53 38.40
CA ALA A 677 45.95 -11.05 39.75
C ALA A 677 44.87 -10.00 40.09
N LYS A 678 44.36 -10.07 41.29
CA LYS A 678 43.41 -9.11 41.82
C LYS A 678 44.02 -7.70 41.86
N GLY A 679 43.31 -6.70 41.34
CA GLY A 679 43.78 -5.32 41.31
C GLY A 679 44.59 -4.94 40.06
N THR A 680 44.78 -5.87 39.09
CA THR A 680 45.48 -5.60 37.85
C THR A 680 44.59 -4.87 36.85
N LYS A 681 45.12 -3.84 36.16
CA LYS A 681 44.40 -3.20 35.05
C LYS A 681 44.45 -4.10 33.82
N ILE A 682 43.30 -4.24 33.16
CA ILE A 682 43.15 -5.03 31.96
C ILE A 682 43.72 -4.25 30.77
N THR A 683 44.64 -4.86 30.03
CA THR A 683 45.25 -4.27 28.82
C THR A 683 44.77 -5.02 27.57
N LYS A 684 44.86 -4.38 26.43
CA LYS A 684 44.54 -5.00 25.13
C LYS A 684 45.44 -6.22 24.85
N GLY A 685 46.72 -6.13 25.21
CA GLY A 685 47.66 -7.25 25.05
C GLY A 685 47.28 -8.51 25.84
N TYR A 686 46.70 -8.31 27.05
CA TYR A 686 46.15 -9.42 27.84
C TYR A 686 44.93 -10.05 27.18
N LEU A 687 44.00 -9.21 26.70
CA LEU A 687 42.81 -9.70 26.02
C LEU A 687 43.11 -10.49 24.74
N ASP A 688 44.15 -10.12 24.01
CA ASP A 688 44.58 -10.84 22.80
C ASP A 688 45.17 -12.23 23.13
N THR A 689 45.65 -12.46 24.34
CA THR A 689 46.17 -13.76 24.79
C THR A 689 45.10 -14.72 25.29
N VAL A 690 43.88 -14.25 25.57
CA VAL A 690 42.76 -15.03 26.09
C VAL A 690 41.74 -15.26 25.00
N GLU A 691 41.12 -16.41 24.96
CA GLU A 691 40.00 -16.68 24.04
C GLU A 691 38.85 -15.72 24.29
N ARG A 692 38.16 -15.28 23.23
CA ARG A 692 37.09 -14.26 23.33
C ARG A 692 35.96 -14.65 24.27
N PHE A 693 35.55 -15.91 24.29
CA PHE A 693 34.51 -16.39 25.18
C PHE A 693 34.90 -16.39 26.65
N ASP A 694 36.17 -16.54 26.94
CA ASP A 694 36.69 -16.48 28.32
C ASP A 694 36.72 -15.05 28.87
N TRP A 695 36.55 -14.02 28.04
CA TRP A 695 36.46 -12.63 28.48
C TRP A 695 35.28 -12.40 29.40
N PHE A 696 34.21 -13.14 29.27
CA PHE A 696 33.04 -13.07 30.15
C PHE A 696 33.32 -13.60 31.57
N ASP A 697 34.33 -14.38 31.74
CA ASP A 697 34.75 -14.95 33.04
C ASP A 697 35.64 -13.99 33.85
N ILE A 698 36.05 -12.84 33.27
CA ILE A 698 36.84 -11.81 33.96
C ILE A 698 35.94 -11.12 34.97
N ARG A 699 36.36 -11.07 36.23
CA ARG A 699 35.69 -10.41 37.31
C ARG A 699 36.18 -8.95 37.42
N LEU A 700 35.26 -8.00 37.43
CA LEU A 700 35.56 -6.60 37.53
C LEU A 700 35.33 -6.08 38.95
N ALA A 701 36.17 -5.12 39.39
CA ALA A 701 36.02 -4.45 40.70
C ALA A 701 34.84 -3.48 40.76
N ASN A 702 34.44 -2.95 39.59
CA ASN A 702 33.30 -2.04 39.46
C ASN A 702 32.01 -2.84 39.28
N GLU A 703 31.05 -2.69 40.19
CA GLU A 703 29.78 -3.41 40.15
C GLU A 703 28.93 -3.08 38.89
N GLU A 704 28.97 -1.80 38.48
CA GLU A 704 28.23 -1.35 37.30
C GLU A 704 28.80 -1.97 36.02
N ALA A 705 30.11 -2.00 35.86
CA ALA A 705 30.78 -2.66 34.76
C ALA A 705 30.57 -4.19 34.78
N ALA A 706 30.56 -4.81 35.95
CA ALA A 706 30.27 -6.23 36.11
C ALA A 706 28.82 -6.55 35.70
N ALA A 707 27.86 -5.70 36.01
CA ALA A 707 26.47 -5.85 35.61
C ALA A 707 26.30 -5.72 34.09
N GLN A 708 27.00 -4.77 33.45
CA GLN A 708 27.02 -4.63 31.99
C GLN A 708 27.64 -5.85 31.30
N LEU A 709 28.70 -6.41 31.84
CA LEU A 709 29.36 -7.62 31.36
C LEU A 709 28.37 -8.82 31.39
N GLU A 710 27.67 -9.00 32.49
CA GLU A 710 26.69 -10.07 32.65
C GLU A 710 25.50 -9.86 31.69
N GLY A 711 25.03 -8.61 31.52
CA GLY A 711 24.00 -8.24 30.56
C GLY A 711 24.38 -8.56 29.12
N LEU A 712 25.61 -8.28 28.72
CA LEU A 712 26.12 -8.64 27.39
C LEU A 712 26.20 -10.16 27.17
N LYS A 713 26.67 -10.89 28.19
CA LYS A 713 26.71 -12.35 28.16
C LYS A 713 25.33 -12.96 27.98
N GLU A 714 24.37 -12.50 28.76
CA GLU A 714 22.99 -12.97 28.70
C GLU A 714 22.33 -12.62 27.36
N SER A 715 22.54 -11.41 26.85
CA SER A 715 22.06 -10.97 25.53
C SER A 715 22.59 -11.85 24.41
N LEU A 716 23.90 -12.17 24.41
CA LEU A 716 24.51 -13.04 23.42
C LEU A 716 23.94 -14.47 23.49
N ALA A 717 23.81 -15.01 24.70
CA ALA A 717 23.24 -16.33 24.92
C ALA A 717 21.77 -16.42 24.48
N GLN A 718 20.98 -15.37 24.73
CA GLN A 718 19.59 -15.25 24.30
C GLN A 718 19.48 -15.21 22.78
N LYS A 719 20.32 -14.44 22.10
CA LYS A 719 20.34 -14.37 20.64
C LYS A 719 20.69 -15.71 20.00
N ARG A 720 21.66 -16.43 20.58
CA ARG A 720 22.00 -17.78 20.11
C ARG A 720 20.81 -18.73 20.25
N ARG A 721 20.11 -18.69 21.38
CA ARG A 721 18.91 -19.51 21.58
C ARG A 721 17.79 -19.14 20.61
N GLU A 722 17.57 -17.83 20.38
CA GLU A 722 16.57 -17.36 19.40
C GLU A 722 16.88 -17.87 18.00
N PHE A 723 18.13 -17.78 17.55
CA PHE A 723 18.53 -18.26 16.22
C PHE A 723 18.41 -19.77 16.09
N ASP A 724 18.80 -20.53 17.11
CA ASP A 724 18.63 -21.98 17.11
C ASP A 724 17.14 -22.37 17.07
N ALA A 725 16.31 -21.66 17.82
CA ALA A 725 14.86 -21.86 17.81
C ALA A 725 14.24 -21.51 16.44
N MET A 726 14.67 -20.43 15.81
CA MET A 726 14.23 -20.04 14.46
C MET A 726 14.62 -21.09 13.41
N PHE A 727 15.84 -21.61 13.49
CA PHE A 727 16.28 -22.66 12.58
C PHE A 727 15.47 -23.96 12.76
N GLU A 728 15.24 -24.40 13.98
CA GLU A 728 14.42 -25.59 14.27
C GLU A 728 12.96 -25.42 13.83
N ALA A 729 12.37 -24.25 14.04
CA ALA A 729 11.03 -23.93 13.58
C ALA A 729 10.95 -23.96 12.04
N LYS A 730 11.93 -23.40 11.37
CA LYS A 730 12.02 -23.41 9.90
C LYS A 730 12.19 -24.83 9.35
N ARG A 731 13.09 -25.61 9.95
CA ARG A 731 13.29 -27.00 9.57
C ARG A 731 12.02 -27.82 9.73
N LYS A 732 11.35 -27.70 10.88
CA LYS A 732 10.10 -28.40 11.14
C LYS A 732 9.02 -28.03 10.12
N LYS A 733 8.88 -26.75 9.81
CA LYS A 733 7.91 -26.24 8.83
C LYS A 733 8.17 -26.78 7.42
N LEU A 734 9.43 -26.85 7.00
CA LEU A 734 9.81 -27.33 5.67
C LEU A 734 9.75 -28.86 5.53
N THR A 735 10.06 -29.59 6.59
CA THR A 735 10.02 -31.05 6.56
C THR A 735 8.62 -31.62 6.75
N GLN A 736 7.73 -30.85 7.31
CA GLN A 736 6.31 -31.20 7.43
C GLN A 736 5.65 -31.17 6.05
N GLY A 737 4.72 -32.08 5.78
CA GLY A 737 3.91 -32.02 4.56
C GLY A 737 3.05 -30.76 4.51
N ASP A 738 2.77 -30.28 3.29
CA ASP A 738 1.99 -29.08 3.06
C ASP A 738 0.48 -29.38 3.11
N GLU A 739 -0.32 -28.44 3.62
CA GLU A 739 -1.78 -28.51 3.54
C GLU A 739 -2.19 -28.08 2.13
N LEU A 740 -2.69 -29.01 1.35
CA LEU A 740 -3.21 -28.76 0.00
C LEU A 740 -4.73 -28.93 -0.01
N PRO A 741 -5.44 -28.31 -0.95
CA PRO A 741 -6.86 -28.51 -1.12
C PRO A 741 -7.22 -29.99 -1.28
N PRO A 742 -8.43 -30.44 -0.92
CA PRO A 742 -8.85 -31.84 -1.05
C PRO A 742 -8.68 -32.35 -2.49
N GLY A 743 -8.09 -33.53 -2.65
CA GLY A 743 -7.84 -34.16 -3.94
C GLY A 743 -6.57 -33.72 -4.65
N VAL A 744 -5.81 -32.77 -4.12
CA VAL A 744 -4.53 -32.33 -4.66
C VAL A 744 -3.38 -33.11 -3.99
N LEU A 745 -2.57 -33.77 -4.78
CA LEU A 745 -1.43 -34.54 -4.32
C LEU A 745 -0.15 -33.71 -4.27
N LYS A 746 0.07 -32.92 -5.32
CA LYS A 746 1.29 -32.12 -5.51
C LYS A 746 0.98 -30.85 -6.27
N MET A 747 1.63 -29.78 -5.92
CA MET A 747 1.53 -28.48 -6.59
C MET A 747 2.93 -27.96 -6.88
N VAL A 748 3.14 -27.50 -8.10
CA VAL A 748 4.40 -26.87 -8.51
C VAL A 748 4.11 -25.47 -9.00
N LYS A 749 4.82 -24.50 -8.47
CA LYS A 749 4.78 -23.10 -8.91
C LYS A 749 6.11 -22.74 -9.55
N VAL A 750 6.04 -22.22 -10.75
CA VAL A 750 7.22 -21.75 -11.50
C VAL A 750 7.11 -20.25 -11.70
N TYR A 751 8.16 -19.53 -11.37
CA TYR A 751 8.24 -18.08 -11.51
C TYR A 751 9.14 -17.75 -12.70
N VAL A 752 8.60 -17.02 -13.67
CA VAL A 752 9.31 -16.60 -14.87
C VAL A 752 9.44 -15.08 -14.85
N ALA A 753 10.64 -14.57 -14.93
CA ALA A 753 10.92 -13.14 -15.05
C ALA A 753 10.98 -12.75 -16.52
N VAL A 754 10.24 -11.72 -16.87
CA VAL A 754 10.17 -11.17 -18.23
C VAL A 754 10.65 -9.73 -18.18
N LYS A 755 11.65 -9.38 -19.00
CA LYS A 755 12.13 -8.03 -19.19
C LYS A 755 11.37 -7.38 -20.35
N ARG A 756 10.54 -6.39 -20.07
CA ARG A 756 9.72 -5.71 -21.07
C ARG A 756 10.26 -4.33 -21.36
N ARG A 757 10.68 -4.12 -22.60
CA ARG A 757 11.10 -2.84 -23.11
C ARG A 757 9.91 -2.07 -23.67
N LEU A 758 10.07 -0.77 -23.76
CA LEU A 758 9.08 0.10 -24.38
C LEU A 758 8.92 -0.27 -25.87
N GLN A 759 7.71 -0.39 -26.34
CA GLN A 759 7.38 -0.77 -27.73
C GLN A 759 6.15 -0.01 -28.21
N PRO A 760 5.93 0.12 -29.53
CA PRO A 760 4.72 0.75 -30.04
C PRO A 760 3.47 0.03 -29.55
N GLY A 761 2.48 0.80 -29.13
CA GLY A 761 1.24 0.30 -28.53
C GLY A 761 1.20 0.37 -27.01
N ASP A 762 2.32 0.60 -26.32
CA ASP A 762 2.35 0.80 -24.90
C ASP A 762 1.75 2.15 -24.51
N LYS A 763 1.00 2.16 -23.41
CA LYS A 763 0.36 3.37 -22.90
C LYS A 763 1.31 4.13 -21.99
N MET A 764 1.46 5.43 -22.27
CA MET A 764 2.22 6.34 -21.45
C MET A 764 1.39 7.54 -21.06
N ALA A 765 1.72 8.17 -19.96
CA ALA A 765 1.02 9.35 -19.48
C ALA A 765 1.94 10.27 -18.69
N GLY A 766 1.58 11.54 -18.63
CA GLY A 766 2.10 12.45 -17.61
C GLY A 766 1.23 12.42 -16.36
N ARG A 767 1.44 13.37 -15.46
CA ARG A 767 0.68 13.49 -14.20
C ARG A 767 -0.59 14.35 -14.32
N HIS A 768 -0.89 14.89 -15.48
CA HIS A 768 -1.97 15.87 -15.72
C HIS A 768 -3.15 15.31 -16.52
N GLY A 769 -3.29 13.98 -16.56
CA GLY A 769 -4.32 13.35 -17.36
C GLY A 769 -4.00 13.28 -18.85
N ASN A 770 -2.80 13.67 -19.26
CA ASN A 770 -2.30 13.63 -20.63
C ASN A 770 -1.80 12.23 -20.99
N LYS A 771 -2.71 11.34 -21.25
CA LYS A 771 -2.45 9.95 -21.66
C LYS A 771 -2.26 9.82 -23.16
N GLY A 772 -1.46 8.85 -23.57
CA GLY A 772 -1.28 8.55 -24.97
C GLY A 772 -0.68 7.17 -25.21
N VAL A 773 -0.74 6.73 -26.46
CA VAL A 773 -0.20 5.46 -26.90
C VAL A 773 0.96 5.72 -27.85
N ILE A 774 2.04 4.97 -27.72
CA ILE A 774 3.20 5.07 -28.59
C ILE A 774 2.82 4.63 -30.00
N SER A 775 3.01 5.52 -30.98
CA SER A 775 2.73 5.23 -32.39
C SER A 775 3.95 4.70 -33.14
N LYS A 776 5.10 5.32 -32.90
CA LYS A 776 6.35 4.98 -33.59
C LYS A 776 7.56 5.29 -32.71
N ILE A 777 8.58 4.46 -32.85
CA ILE A 777 9.92 4.69 -32.32
C ILE A 777 10.81 5.10 -33.47
N VAL A 778 11.30 6.33 -33.44
CA VAL A 778 12.05 6.96 -34.55
C VAL A 778 13.54 6.91 -34.21
N PRO A 779 14.41 6.59 -35.21
CA PRO A 779 15.84 6.68 -35.02
C PRO A 779 16.29 8.07 -34.54
N VAL A 780 17.35 8.11 -33.76
CA VAL A 780 17.87 9.36 -33.16
C VAL A 780 18.17 10.42 -34.23
N GLU A 781 18.67 10.02 -35.39
CA GLU A 781 19.02 10.89 -36.50
C GLU A 781 17.81 11.63 -37.11
N ASP A 782 16.63 11.00 -37.07
CA ASP A 782 15.40 11.53 -37.65
C ASP A 782 14.61 12.41 -36.68
N MET A 783 14.97 12.40 -35.39
CA MET A 783 14.30 13.22 -34.38
C MET A 783 14.66 14.71 -34.55
N PRO A 784 13.71 15.62 -34.28
CA PRO A 784 14.02 17.05 -34.21
C PRO A 784 15.12 17.32 -33.19
N HIS A 785 15.98 18.29 -33.46
CA HIS A 785 17.07 18.65 -32.56
C HIS A 785 17.15 20.15 -32.33
N MET A 786 17.75 20.54 -31.22
CA MET A 786 18.04 21.94 -30.93
C MET A 786 19.29 22.39 -31.66
N ALA A 787 19.57 23.71 -31.66
CA ALA A 787 20.74 24.30 -32.32
C ALA A 787 22.08 23.75 -31.82
N ASP A 788 22.18 23.26 -30.60
CA ASP A 788 23.36 22.62 -30.01
C ASP A 788 23.53 21.16 -30.39
N GLY A 789 22.58 20.57 -31.11
CA GLY A 789 22.58 19.16 -31.51
C GLY A 789 21.90 18.22 -30.55
N THR A 790 21.32 18.70 -29.46
CA THR A 790 20.56 17.87 -28.51
C THR A 790 19.26 17.41 -29.16
N THR A 791 19.06 16.09 -29.26
CA THR A 791 17.84 15.49 -29.83
C THR A 791 16.73 15.37 -28.79
N LEU A 792 15.48 15.47 -29.25
CA LEU A 792 14.31 15.30 -28.40
C LEU A 792 14.08 13.81 -28.04
N ASP A 793 13.52 13.59 -26.88
CA ASP A 793 13.13 12.23 -26.44
C ASP A 793 11.69 11.89 -26.84
N ILE A 794 10.77 12.83 -26.70
CA ILE A 794 9.34 12.64 -26.97
C ILE A 794 8.81 13.87 -27.74
N VAL A 795 7.92 13.61 -28.67
CA VAL A 795 7.16 14.66 -29.39
C VAL A 795 5.68 14.46 -29.15
N LEU A 796 5.04 15.47 -28.57
CA LEU A 796 3.62 15.46 -28.24
C LEU A 796 2.83 16.41 -29.15
N ASN A 797 1.56 16.09 -29.37
CA ASN A 797 0.66 16.94 -30.13
C ASN A 797 0.19 18.13 -29.29
N PRO A 798 0.39 19.36 -29.74
CA PRO A 798 -0.04 20.54 -29.01
C PRO A 798 -1.58 20.68 -28.92
N LEU A 799 -2.33 20.08 -29.83
CA LEU A 799 -3.80 20.09 -29.82
C LEU A 799 -4.40 19.34 -28.59
N GLY A 800 -3.60 18.51 -27.94
CA GLY A 800 -4.02 17.81 -26.72
C GLY A 800 -4.09 18.69 -25.48
N VAL A 801 -3.67 19.95 -25.53
CA VAL A 801 -3.66 20.84 -24.35
C VAL A 801 -4.88 21.76 -24.28
N PRO A 802 -5.24 22.56 -25.32
CA PRO A 802 -6.28 23.58 -25.17
C PRO A 802 -7.67 23.03 -24.90
N SER A 803 -8.05 21.92 -25.53
CA SER A 803 -9.37 21.30 -25.39
C SER A 803 -9.59 20.66 -24.02
N ARG A 804 -8.51 20.23 -23.39
CA ARG A 804 -8.54 19.48 -22.12
C ARG A 804 -8.28 20.34 -20.90
N MET A 805 -7.82 21.58 -21.12
CA MET A 805 -7.63 22.57 -20.07
C MET A 805 -6.66 22.15 -18.95
N ASN A 806 -5.73 21.30 -19.25
CA ASN A 806 -4.69 20.84 -18.32
C ASN A 806 -3.37 21.58 -18.53
N VAL A 807 -3.38 22.88 -18.34
CA VAL A 807 -2.23 23.78 -18.58
C VAL A 807 -1.06 23.51 -17.62
N GLY A 808 -1.31 22.88 -16.50
CA GLY A 808 -0.27 22.52 -15.53
C GLY A 808 0.88 21.72 -16.13
N GLN A 809 0.63 20.94 -17.18
CA GLN A 809 1.69 20.20 -17.90
C GLN A 809 2.69 21.13 -18.60
N ILE A 810 2.24 22.24 -19.10
CA ILE A 810 3.12 23.25 -19.76
C ILE A 810 3.99 23.95 -18.72
N LEU A 811 3.40 24.33 -17.58
CA LEU A 811 4.13 24.94 -16.48
C LEU A 811 5.18 23.97 -15.90
N GLU A 812 4.84 22.71 -15.75
CA GLU A 812 5.77 21.64 -15.35
C GLU A 812 6.93 21.53 -16.35
N THR A 813 6.64 21.55 -17.64
CA THR A 813 7.62 21.46 -18.71
C THR A 813 8.61 22.61 -18.65
N HIS A 814 8.14 23.83 -18.49
CA HIS A 814 8.99 25.01 -18.37
C HIS A 814 9.89 24.94 -17.11
N LEU A 815 9.32 24.64 -15.98
CA LEU A 815 10.07 24.56 -14.73
C LEU A 815 11.06 23.39 -14.74
N GLY A 816 10.69 22.27 -15.35
CA GLY A 816 11.58 21.12 -15.53
C GLY A 816 12.77 21.45 -16.42
N TRP A 817 12.55 22.25 -17.46
CA TRP A 817 13.66 22.71 -18.32
C TRP A 817 14.60 23.63 -17.55
N ALA A 818 14.08 24.56 -16.76
CA ALA A 818 14.88 25.40 -15.86
C ALA A 818 15.69 24.56 -14.86
N ALA A 819 15.08 23.56 -14.25
CA ALA A 819 15.73 22.64 -13.31
C ALA A 819 16.90 21.89 -13.94
N LYS A 820 16.68 21.34 -15.13
CA LYS A 820 17.73 20.62 -15.86
C LYS A 820 18.85 21.56 -16.33
N GLY A 821 18.50 22.75 -16.81
CA GLY A 821 19.45 23.75 -17.21
C GLY A 821 20.36 24.25 -16.09
N LEU A 822 19.80 24.44 -14.88
CA LEU A 822 20.57 24.77 -13.69
C LEU A 822 21.52 23.64 -13.28
N GLY A 823 21.06 22.40 -13.34
CA GLY A 823 21.91 21.24 -13.09
C GLY A 823 23.07 21.10 -14.04
N LEU A 824 22.83 21.30 -15.34
CA LEU A 824 23.88 21.32 -16.37
C LEU A 824 24.88 22.48 -16.16
N LYS A 825 24.40 23.64 -15.80
CA LYS A 825 25.23 24.79 -15.48
C LYS A 825 26.17 24.53 -14.30
N LEU A 826 25.65 23.95 -13.24
CA LEU A 826 26.48 23.53 -12.10
C LEU A 826 27.49 22.44 -12.47
N GLY A 827 27.11 21.50 -13.32
CA GLY A 827 28.00 20.46 -13.83
C GLY A 827 29.15 21.03 -14.68
N GLU A 828 28.87 22.03 -15.52
CA GLU A 828 29.88 22.74 -16.30
C GLU A 828 30.84 23.53 -15.40
N MET A 829 30.31 24.20 -14.37
CA MET A 829 31.14 24.92 -13.40
C MET A 829 32.09 23.98 -12.66
N ILE A 830 31.64 22.80 -12.30
CA ILE A 830 32.47 21.76 -11.64
C ILE A 830 33.56 21.26 -12.59
N LYS A 831 33.21 20.95 -13.84
CA LYS A 831 34.18 20.52 -14.87
C LYS A 831 35.22 21.55 -15.18
N ALA A 832 34.87 22.84 -15.25
CA ALA A 832 35.77 23.95 -15.49
C ALA A 832 36.60 24.32 -14.25
N GLN A 833 36.45 23.60 -13.14
CA GLN A 833 37.14 23.89 -11.87
C GLN A 833 36.95 25.36 -11.41
N ALA A 834 35.72 25.87 -11.57
CA ALA A 834 35.38 27.21 -11.14
C ALA A 834 35.68 27.39 -9.64
N LYS A 835 35.96 28.63 -9.23
CA LYS A 835 36.20 28.96 -7.83
C LYS A 835 35.01 28.56 -6.97
N ILE A 836 35.29 27.94 -5.83
CA ILE A 836 34.26 27.50 -4.87
C ILE A 836 33.30 28.64 -4.46
N ALA A 837 33.82 29.88 -4.40
CA ALA A 837 32.99 31.04 -4.09
C ALA A 837 31.93 31.32 -5.17
N GLU A 838 32.19 31.07 -6.46
CA GLU A 838 31.23 31.22 -7.55
C GLU A 838 30.19 30.11 -7.52
N VAL A 839 30.60 28.88 -7.22
CA VAL A 839 29.69 27.73 -7.06
C VAL A 839 28.77 27.99 -5.87
N ARG A 840 29.32 28.42 -4.73
CA ARG A 840 28.54 28.81 -3.55
C ARG A 840 27.53 29.91 -3.86
N LYS A 841 27.90 30.94 -4.56
CA LYS A 841 27.02 32.04 -4.94
C LYS A 841 25.88 31.55 -5.84
N THR A 842 26.17 30.68 -6.80
CA THR A 842 25.15 30.11 -7.69
C THR A 842 24.17 29.23 -6.91
N VAL A 843 24.66 28.38 -6.02
CA VAL A 843 23.82 27.54 -5.17
C VAL A 843 22.96 28.38 -4.23
N GLU A 844 23.49 29.43 -3.63
CA GLU A 844 22.74 30.36 -2.79
C GLU A 844 21.61 31.06 -3.58
N ARG A 845 21.88 31.48 -4.80
CA ARG A 845 20.85 32.09 -5.68
C ARG A 845 19.72 31.09 -5.99
N ILE A 846 20.04 29.83 -6.22
CA ILE A 846 19.05 28.78 -6.49
C ILE A 846 18.16 28.56 -5.25
N TYR A 847 18.76 28.36 -4.08
CA TYR A 847 18.03 28.06 -2.85
C TYR A 847 17.25 29.24 -2.28
N ASN A 848 17.76 30.46 -2.43
CA ASN A 848 17.16 31.67 -1.87
C ASN A 848 16.25 32.44 -2.85
N ALA A 849 16.06 31.94 -4.06
CA ALA A 849 15.22 32.59 -5.07
C ALA A 849 13.74 32.70 -4.66
N SER A 850 13.27 31.80 -3.79
CA SER A 850 11.90 31.82 -3.24
C SER A 850 11.72 32.74 -2.02
N GLY A 851 12.77 33.46 -1.58
CA GLY A 851 12.72 34.33 -0.39
C GLY A 851 12.90 33.60 0.96
N LYS A 852 13.20 32.32 0.93
CA LYS A 852 13.59 31.54 2.12
C LYS A 852 15.11 31.70 2.30
N ASP A 853 15.52 32.32 3.38
CA ASP A 853 16.93 32.46 3.72
C ASP A 853 17.46 31.13 4.29
N GLU A 854 17.91 30.23 3.42
CA GLU A 854 18.69 29.09 3.86
C GLU A 854 20.16 29.52 4.04
N GLU A 855 20.68 29.28 5.24
CA GLU A 855 22.03 29.67 5.61
C GLU A 855 23.08 28.68 5.02
N LEU A 856 23.32 28.78 3.72
CA LEU A 856 24.37 28.01 3.03
C LEU A 856 25.78 28.45 3.40
N GLY A 857 25.92 29.64 3.98
CA GLY A 857 27.21 30.15 4.45
C GLY A 857 27.83 29.35 5.60
N LYS A 858 27.05 28.55 6.31
CA LYS A 858 27.52 27.64 7.38
C LYS A 858 28.15 26.35 6.87
N LEU A 859 27.93 26.00 5.59
CA LEU A 859 28.50 24.81 4.98
C LEU A 859 29.99 25.00 4.68
N THR A 860 30.77 23.94 4.87
CA THR A 860 32.18 23.91 4.47
C THR A 860 32.29 23.88 2.94
N ASP A 861 33.46 24.24 2.42
CA ASP A 861 33.71 24.24 0.95
C ASP A 861 33.54 22.83 0.35
N GLU A 862 33.92 21.79 1.09
CA GLU A 862 33.73 20.39 0.67
C GLU A 862 32.24 20.00 0.60
N GLU A 863 31.47 20.45 1.58
CA GLU A 863 30.01 20.22 1.62
C GLU A 863 29.30 20.94 0.46
N VAL A 864 29.72 22.15 0.12
CA VAL A 864 29.18 22.89 -1.04
C VAL A 864 29.51 22.20 -2.35
N LEU A 865 30.73 21.69 -2.52
CA LEU A 865 31.12 20.92 -3.70
C LEU A 865 30.33 19.62 -3.82
N GLN A 866 30.13 18.93 -2.72
CA GLN A 866 29.32 17.70 -2.68
C GLN A 866 27.86 17.98 -3.04
N LEU A 867 27.28 19.06 -2.53
CA LEU A 867 25.93 19.49 -2.86
C LEU A 867 25.82 19.83 -4.36
N ALA A 868 26.77 20.56 -4.91
CA ALA A 868 26.81 20.88 -6.35
C ALA A 868 26.93 19.63 -7.22
N GLN A 869 27.73 18.64 -6.81
CA GLN A 869 27.80 17.34 -7.48
C GLN A 869 26.48 16.57 -7.47
N ASN A 870 25.77 16.60 -6.36
CA ASN A 870 24.46 15.94 -6.23
C ASN A 870 23.40 16.63 -7.12
N LEU A 871 23.51 17.94 -7.34
CA LEU A 871 22.59 18.71 -8.18
C LEU A 871 22.98 18.70 -9.69
N ARG A 872 24.07 18.07 -10.04
CA ARG A 872 24.58 18.07 -11.43
C ARG A 872 23.59 17.51 -12.46
N GLU A 873 22.77 16.52 -12.09
CA GLU A 873 21.80 15.90 -12.99
C GLU A 873 20.48 16.68 -13.10
N GLY A 874 20.28 17.67 -12.29
CA GLY A 874 19.11 18.51 -12.25
C GLY A 874 18.79 18.96 -10.83
N VAL A 875 18.31 20.18 -10.68
CA VAL A 875 17.89 20.73 -9.39
C VAL A 875 16.43 20.38 -9.16
N PRO A 876 16.09 19.52 -8.19
CA PRO A 876 14.69 19.20 -7.92
C PRO A 876 13.98 20.39 -7.26
N PHE A 877 12.82 20.75 -7.78
CA PHE A 877 11.95 21.79 -7.22
C PHE A 877 10.72 21.16 -6.58
N ALA A 878 10.28 21.74 -5.48
CA ALA A 878 9.03 21.38 -4.82
C ALA A 878 8.01 22.50 -5.03
N THR A 879 6.90 22.18 -5.71
CA THR A 879 5.77 23.08 -5.91
C THR A 879 4.54 22.46 -5.24
N PRO A 880 4.25 22.79 -3.96
CA PRO A 880 3.10 22.21 -3.26
C PRO A 880 1.78 22.49 -3.98
N VAL A 881 0.84 21.58 -3.85
CA VAL A 881 -0.49 21.72 -4.43
C VAL A 881 -1.21 22.93 -3.82
N PHE A 882 -1.80 23.77 -4.64
CA PHE A 882 -2.48 25.03 -4.30
C PHE A 882 -1.57 26.12 -3.69
N ASP A 883 -0.29 25.89 -3.63
CA ASP A 883 0.72 26.86 -3.18
C ASP A 883 1.99 26.71 -4.06
N GLY A 884 1.79 26.56 -5.34
CA GLY A 884 2.84 26.34 -6.33
C GLY A 884 3.53 27.61 -6.78
N ALA A 885 4.59 27.43 -7.59
CA ALA A 885 5.35 28.53 -8.16
C ALA A 885 4.48 29.38 -9.09
N SER A 886 4.66 30.71 -9.02
CA SER A 886 4.01 31.65 -9.92
C SER A 886 4.76 31.71 -11.25
N GLU A 887 4.11 32.26 -12.27
CA GLU A 887 4.72 32.47 -13.59
C GLU A 887 6.01 33.31 -13.50
N ALA A 888 6.00 34.34 -12.67
CA ALA A 888 7.17 35.20 -12.46
C ALA A 888 8.36 34.42 -11.86
N GLU A 889 8.12 33.53 -10.92
CA GLU A 889 9.13 32.67 -10.31
C GLU A 889 9.71 31.66 -11.30
N ILE A 890 8.87 31.07 -12.16
CA ILE A 890 9.32 30.17 -13.24
C ILE A 890 10.20 30.92 -14.23
N ASN A 891 9.80 32.12 -14.64
CA ASN A 891 10.58 32.97 -15.55
C ASN A 891 11.91 33.37 -14.93
N ALA A 892 11.95 33.69 -13.65
CA ALA A 892 13.19 33.99 -12.94
C ALA A 892 14.15 32.80 -12.92
N MET A 893 13.64 31.58 -12.77
CA MET A 893 14.45 30.37 -12.83
C MET A 893 14.99 30.09 -14.22
N LEU A 894 14.19 30.30 -15.24
CA LEU A 894 14.63 30.16 -16.62
C LEU A 894 15.75 31.16 -16.97
N GLU A 895 15.65 32.42 -16.52
CA GLU A 895 16.72 33.43 -16.69
C GLU A 895 17.99 33.02 -15.93
N LEU A 896 17.86 32.53 -14.73
CA LEU A 896 19.00 32.07 -13.92
C LEU A 896 19.75 30.92 -14.60
N ALA A 897 19.00 30.02 -15.24
CA ALA A 897 19.56 28.91 -16.02
C ALA A 897 20.17 29.35 -17.38
N GLY A 898 19.95 30.58 -17.79
CA GLY A 898 20.38 31.10 -19.11
C GLY A 898 19.53 30.61 -20.28
N LEU A 899 18.29 30.21 -20.02
CA LEU A 899 17.34 29.70 -21.00
C LEU A 899 16.37 30.81 -21.45
N PRO A 900 15.77 30.71 -22.66
CA PRO A 900 14.74 31.66 -23.09
C PRO A 900 13.54 31.70 -22.12
N VAL A 901 13.12 32.89 -21.73
CA VAL A 901 11.98 33.07 -20.78
C VAL A 901 10.66 32.60 -21.38
N SER A 902 10.51 32.64 -22.70
CA SER A 902 9.34 32.13 -23.40
C SER A 902 9.21 30.61 -23.34
N GLY A 903 10.30 29.89 -22.99
CA GLY A 903 10.35 28.45 -23.05
C GLY A 903 10.29 27.83 -24.43
N GLN A 904 10.40 28.67 -25.46
CA GLN A 904 10.34 28.28 -26.87
C GLN A 904 11.70 28.41 -27.53
N VAL A 905 12.07 27.43 -28.32
CA VAL A 905 13.31 27.41 -29.11
C VAL A 905 13.02 27.01 -30.55
N THR A 906 13.87 27.43 -31.46
CA THR A 906 13.82 26.97 -32.83
C THR A 906 14.43 25.58 -32.92
N LEU A 907 13.65 24.62 -33.41
CA LEU A 907 14.09 23.25 -33.64
C LEU A 907 14.40 23.05 -35.13
N PHE A 908 15.26 22.07 -35.37
CA PHE A 908 15.68 21.68 -36.73
C PHE A 908 15.18 20.27 -37.02
N ASP A 909 14.73 20.04 -38.25
CA ASP A 909 14.32 18.72 -38.69
C ASP A 909 15.56 17.80 -38.83
N GLY A 910 15.54 16.64 -38.20
CA GLY A 910 16.64 15.68 -38.26
C GLY A 910 16.84 15.05 -39.64
N ARG A 911 15.79 15.01 -40.47
CA ARG A 911 15.85 14.41 -41.83
C ARG A 911 16.34 15.39 -42.89
N THR A 912 15.95 16.64 -42.82
CA THR A 912 16.27 17.66 -43.82
C THR A 912 17.32 18.65 -43.35
N GLY A 913 17.50 18.80 -42.06
CA GLY A 913 18.39 19.81 -41.46
C GLY A 913 17.86 21.23 -41.48
N GLU A 914 16.64 21.46 -41.99
CA GLU A 914 15.98 22.75 -42.04
C GLU A 914 15.31 23.11 -40.72
N ALA A 915 15.30 24.39 -40.38
CA ALA A 915 14.60 24.91 -39.22
C ALA A 915 13.08 24.86 -39.43
N PHE A 916 12.35 24.52 -38.36
CA PHE A 916 10.90 24.63 -38.38
C PHE A 916 10.44 26.11 -38.39
N ASP A 917 9.29 26.39 -38.99
CA ASP A 917 8.80 27.74 -39.24
C ASP A 917 8.52 28.57 -37.97
N ARG A 918 8.20 27.93 -36.87
CA ARG A 918 7.86 28.59 -35.61
C ARG A 918 8.69 28.06 -34.45
N PRO A 919 8.98 28.89 -33.44
CA PRO A 919 9.56 28.39 -32.21
C PRO A 919 8.63 27.44 -31.51
N ILE A 920 9.18 26.41 -30.87
CA ILE A 920 8.47 25.29 -30.29
C ILE A 920 8.75 25.23 -28.79
N THR A 921 7.70 24.96 -27.99
CA THR A 921 7.83 24.75 -26.54
C THR A 921 8.57 23.47 -26.29
N VAL A 922 9.69 23.57 -25.61
CA VAL A 922 10.55 22.44 -25.22
C VAL A 922 10.78 22.47 -23.71
N GLY A 923 10.95 21.34 -23.12
CA GLY A 923 11.30 21.23 -21.70
C GLY A 923 11.25 19.80 -21.21
N TYR A 924 11.44 19.62 -19.91
CA TYR A 924 11.44 18.30 -19.28
C TYR A 924 10.13 18.06 -18.54
N MET A 925 9.49 16.97 -18.85
CA MET A 925 8.26 16.51 -18.21
C MET A 925 8.46 15.11 -17.64
N HIS A 926 7.89 14.85 -16.47
CA HIS A 926 7.91 13.52 -15.85
C HIS A 926 6.85 12.63 -16.50
N VAL A 927 7.28 11.56 -17.15
CA VAL A 927 6.43 10.66 -17.93
C VAL A 927 6.40 9.29 -17.28
N LEU A 928 5.21 8.70 -17.20
CA LEU A 928 4.94 7.41 -16.57
C LEU A 928 4.63 6.36 -17.63
N LYS A 929 5.14 5.15 -17.45
CA LYS A 929 4.73 3.97 -18.21
C LYS A 929 3.60 3.30 -17.42
N LEU A 930 2.45 3.12 -18.04
CA LEU A 930 1.28 2.55 -17.37
C LEU A 930 1.23 1.01 -17.54
N HIS A 931 0.55 0.35 -16.62
CA HIS A 931 0.38 -1.11 -16.60
C HIS A 931 -0.63 -1.63 -17.63
N HIS A 932 -0.71 -0.96 -18.78
CA HIS A 932 -1.49 -1.34 -19.94
C HIS A 932 -0.57 -1.64 -21.11
N LEU A 933 0.25 -2.69 -20.95
CA LEU A 933 1.24 -3.08 -21.94
C LEU A 933 0.61 -3.81 -23.10
N VAL A 934 1.08 -3.54 -24.32
CA VAL A 934 0.53 -4.12 -25.53
C VAL A 934 0.65 -5.65 -25.57
N ASP A 935 1.71 -6.21 -24.99
CA ASP A 935 1.92 -7.66 -24.94
C ASP A 935 0.81 -8.40 -24.19
N ASP A 936 0.22 -7.76 -23.17
CA ASP A 936 -0.90 -8.33 -22.41
C ASP A 936 -2.24 -8.20 -23.11
N LYS A 937 -2.32 -7.38 -24.15
CA LYS A 937 -3.57 -7.03 -24.83
C LYS A 937 -3.66 -7.53 -26.29
N MET A 938 -2.52 -7.71 -26.93
CA MET A 938 -2.47 -8.17 -28.32
C MET A 938 -2.94 -9.62 -28.39
N HIS A 939 -3.95 -9.86 -29.18
CA HIS A 939 -4.57 -11.17 -29.33
C HIS A 939 -5.06 -11.42 -30.75
N ALA A 940 -4.87 -12.62 -31.24
CA ALA A 940 -5.37 -13.05 -32.52
C ALA A 940 -5.83 -14.51 -32.42
N ARG A 941 -6.84 -14.83 -33.19
CA ARG A 941 -7.39 -16.19 -33.30
C ARG A 941 -7.82 -16.48 -34.73
N SER A 942 -7.48 -17.66 -35.18
CA SER A 942 -8.14 -18.23 -36.39
C SER A 942 -9.14 -19.30 -36.01
N THR A 943 -8.70 -20.36 -35.36
CA THR A 943 -9.52 -21.43 -34.79
C THR A 943 -9.04 -21.69 -33.35
N GLY A 944 -9.93 -22.10 -32.48
CA GLY A 944 -9.60 -22.33 -31.07
C GLY A 944 -10.73 -23.06 -30.32
N PRO A 945 -10.71 -23.06 -29.01
CA PRO A 945 -11.69 -23.75 -28.18
C PRO A 945 -13.08 -23.12 -28.27
N TYR A 946 -14.09 -23.97 -28.12
CA TYR A 946 -15.51 -23.61 -28.15
C TYR A 946 -16.17 -23.96 -26.82
N SER A 947 -17.22 -23.21 -26.44
CA SER A 947 -18.02 -23.53 -25.26
C SER A 947 -18.68 -24.91 -25.38
N LEU A 948 -18.72 -25.66 -24.29
CA LEU A 948 -19.35 -26.98 -24.27
C LEU A 948 -20.88 -26.94 -24.46
N VAL A 949 -21.52 -25.91 -23.96
CA VAL A 949 -22.99 -25.77 -23.97
C VAL A 949 -23.48 -25.11 -25.25
N THR A 950 -22.95 -23.92 -25.55
CA THR A 950 -23.44 -23.11 -26.69
C THR A 950 -22.72 -23.39 -28.00
N GLN A 951 -21.58 -24.08 -27.98
CA GLN A 951 -20.71 -24.34 -29.13
C GLN A 951 -20.22 -23.07 -29.83
N GLN A 952 -20.27 -21.95 -29.14
CA GLN A 952 -19.72 -20.69 -29.62
C GLN A 952 -18.25 -20.57 -29.21
N PRO A 953 -17.44 -19.80 -29.96
CA PRO A 953 -16.07 -19.51 -29.52
C PRO A 953 -16.04 -18.90 -28.10
N LEU A 954 -15.08 -19.33 -27.29
CA LEU A 954 -14.88 -18.75 -25.99
C LEU A 954 -14.45 -17.27 -26.12
N GLY A 955 -14.67 -16.49 -25.10
CA GLY A 955 -14.21 -15.07 -25.01
C GLY A 955 -12.92 -14.93 -24.21
N GLY A 956 -12.16 -13.87 -24.49
CA GLY A 956 -10.97 -13.50 -23.75
C GLY A 956 -9.65 -14.06 -24.27
N LYS A 957 -8.56 -13.34 -24.05
CA LYS A 957 -7.21 -13.72 -24.49
C LYS A 957 -6.70 -14.98 -23.77
N ALA A 958 -7.00 -15.12 -22.49
CA ALA A 958 -6.53 -16.25 -21.69
C ALA A 958 -7.07 -17.60 -22.15
N GLN A 959 -8.28 -17.63 -22.69
CA GLN A 959 -8.91 -18.83 -23.23
C GLN A 959 -8.68 -19.02 -24.73
N PHE A 960 -7.82 -18.25 -25.36
CA PHE A 960 -7.66 -18.19 -26.81
C PHE A 960 -9.01 -17.94 -27.50
N GLY A 961 -9.79 -17.00 -27.01
CA GLY A 961 -11.14 -16.67 -27.43
C GLY A 961 -11.20 -15.80 -28.67
N GLY A 962 -12.38 -15.73 -29.24
CA GLY A 962 -12.69 -14.88 -30.38
C GLY A 962 -13.26 -13.53 -29.99
N GLN A 963 -13.33 -12.62 -30.94
CA GLN A 963 -13.92 -11.31 -30.76
C GLN A 963 -15.45 -11.43 -30.73
N ARG A 964 -16.08 -10.56 -29.95
CA ARG A 964 -17.53 -10.47 -29.90
C ARG A 964 -18.06 -9.67 -31.10
N PHE A 965 -18.86 -10.30 -31.94
CA PHE A 965 -19.60 -9.62 -32.99
C PHE A 965 -20.99 -9.25 -32.46
N GLY A 966 -21.12 -8.04 -31.92
CA GLY A 966 -22.35 -7.55 -31.27
C GLY A 966 -23.42 -7.09 -32.24
N GLU A 967 -24.57 -6.63 -31.73
CA GLU A 967 -25.67 -6.12 -32.55
C GLU A 967 -25.25 -4.93 -33.41
N MET A 968 -24.45 -4.03 -32.91
CA MET A 968 -24.01 -2.84 -33.65
C MET A 968 -23.15 -3.21 -34.85
N GLU A 969 -22.30 -4.20 -34.71
CA GLU A 969 -21.48 -4.75 -35.83
C GLU A 969 -22.33 -5.43 -36.88
N VAL A 970 -23.40 -6.10 -36.44
CA VAL A 970 -24.41 -6.68 -37.37
C VAL A 970 -25.07 -5.56 -38.17
N TRP A 971 -25.47 -4.47 -37.55
CA TRP A 971 -26.06 -3.32 -38.25
C TRP A 971 -25.09 -2.69 -39.27
N ALA A 972 -23.81 -2.65 -38.95
CA ALA A 972 -22.79 -2.16 -39.86
C ALA A 972 -22.69 -3.01 -41.14
N LEU A 973 -22.71 -4.34 -40.98
CA LEU A 973 -22.75 -5.25 -42.16
C LEU A 973 -24.04 -5.15 -42.94
N GLU A 974 -25.19 -4.98 -42.29
CA GLU A 974 -26.45 -4.74 -42.96
C GLU A 974 -26.42 -3.46 -43.79
N ALA A 975 -25.82 -2.40 -43.26
CA ALA A 975 -25.67 -1.13 -43.95
C ALA A 975 -24.81 -1.23 -45.23
N TYR A 976 -23.80 -2.11 -45.23
CA TYR A 976 -23.00 -2.41 -46.43
C TYR A 976 -23.69 -3.35 -47.42
N GLY A 977 -24.77 -4.00 -47.03
CA GLY A 977 -25.41 -5.03 -47.84
C GLY A 977 -24.60 -6.32 -47.99
N ALA A 978 -23.68 -6.58 -47.06
CA ALA A 978 -22.78 -7.75 -47.05
C ALA A 978 -23.49 -8.99 -46.46
N ALA A 979 -24.48 -9.54 -47.17
CA ALA A 979 -25.33 -10.63 -46.69
C ALA A 979 -24.56 -11.93 -46.48
N TYR A 980 -23.69 -12.30 -47.39
CA TYR A 980 -22.88 -13.51 -47.25
C TYR A 980 -21.87 -13.47 -46.13
N THR A 981 -21.22 -12.31 -45.93
CA THR A 981 -20.33 -12.11 -44.82
C THR A 981 -21.08 -12.22 -43.49
N LEU A 982 -22.25 -11.63 -43.39
CA LEU A 982 -23.10 -11.69 -42.20
C LEU A 982 -23.56 -13.15 -41.93
N GLN A 983 -23.97 -13.86 -42.95
CA GLN A 983 -24.35 -15.27 -42.83
C GLN A 983 -23.19 -16.13 -42.30
N GLU A 984 -22.00 -15.94 -42.86
CA GLU A 984 -20.78 -16.61 -42.40
C GLU A 984 -20.46 -16.33 -40.95
N MET A 985 -20.53 -15.05 -40.52
CA MET A 985 -20.31 -14.64 -39.15
C MET A 985 -21.29 -15.25 -38.14
N LEU A 986 -22.56 -15.40 -38.55
CA LEU A 986 -23.62 -15.93 -37.69
C LEU A 986 -23.68 -17.47 -37.65
N THR A 987 -23.14 -18.15 -38.63
CA THR A 987 -23.25 -19.62 -38.79
C THR A 987 -21.91 -20.32 -38.57
N VAL A 988 -21.07 -20.36 -39.60
CA VAL A 988 -19.82 -21.14 -39.59
C VAL A 988 -18.85 -20.67 -38.53
N LYS A 989 -18.73 -19.35 -38.32
CA LYS A 989 -17.81 -18.75 -37.36
C LYS A 989 -18.37 -18.71 -35.94
N SER A 990 -19.61 -19.06 -35.70
CA SER A 990 -20.26 -19.08 -34.40
C SER A 990 -20.58 -20.50 -33.94
N ASP A 991 -21.82 -20.96 -34.09
CA ASP A 991 -22.34 -22.17 -33.45
C ASP A 991 -22.72 -23.31 -34.42
N ASP A 992 -22.51 -23.15 -35.70
CA ASP A 992 -22.81 -24.19 -36.70
C ASP A 992 -21.78 -25.32 -36.70
N ILE A 993 -22.06 -26.38 -35.97
CA ILE A 993 -21.16 -27.52 -35.80
C ILE A 993 -20.97 -28.28 -37.13
N THR A 994 -22.05 -28.44 -37.92
CA THR A 994 -21.98 -29.17 -39.19
C THR A 994 -21.26 -28.38 -40.27
N GLY A 995 -21.37 -27.06 -40.27
CA GLY A 995 -20.65 -26.18 -41.20
C GLY A 995 -19.15 -26.08 -40.95
N ARG A 996 -18.70 -26.29 -39.70
CA ARG A 996 -17.29 -26.32 -39.32
C ARG A 996 -16.64 -27.62 -39.77
#